data_fa9c6f86598cc108f43ea47f153721da
#
_entry.id   fa9c6f86598cc108f43ea47f153721da
#
_cell.length_a   1.000
_cell.length_b   1.000
_cell.length_c   1.000
_cell.angle_alpha   90.00
_cell.angle_beta   90.00
_cell.angle_gamma   90.00
#
_symmetry.space_group_name_H-M   'P 1'
#
loop_
_entity.id
_entity.type
_entity.pdbx_description
1 polymer ?
#
loop_
_entity_poly.entity_id
_entity_poly.type
_entity_poly.pdbx_seq_one_letter_code
_entity_poly.pdbx_strand_id
1 'polypeptide(L)'
;MSYVDAFYDKNKDVVRVCERIDGKKVLTDLRPEYNFYIADPKGKQQSIYGEKVTEIRCKTLKDFRKNVAINNHNKTFESDIRPISKTLEKHFTGAEPPKLQTAFFDIEVDFDPIRGYSSPEDAFMPITSIGVYLQWMDAMVCLAVPPKTLTWEQAEEISKVLPEVILCRTEAEMLENFLNIIEDADIMSGWNSEGYDIPYCYNRIIRTLGKAQTRKLCLWDQFPKERNYERHGSEKTSYDLIGRVHLDYMQLYMKYNYEERHSYRLDYIGEMEVGEKKVAYEGSLDKLYNHDFLKFLEYNIQDVMLLDKLDKKLQFIDLANTIAHDNTVLLPTTMGAVATTEQAIINEAHRRGYVVPDRKRERKENTQAAGAYVAFPKKGIHDWIGSMDLNSLYPSVFRALNMGQETLVGQLRQDYTDEEVNNKIMLEKKSFADAWLGKFGSNEYEMVMEKDVNHVMHLDMEDGTTVEVTGADVYNLVFKSGQPWNISANGTIFKTDFQGVVPGLLERWYAERKELQAKKKSATTDAEIVFWDKRQLVKKINLNSLYGAILNPGCRFFDKRIGQSTTLTGRAITRHMGAETNRMFTGVYDHTGETIIYGDTDSVYFTAVPALPKDTELDLDSATKLYDHISDEVSNTFPQWLNDTFNVPLASGAVMKAGREVVGRAGLFITKKRYAINVLDLEGWKPEGGKLKIMGLDIKRSDTPEFVQDFLEEILLDCLNKHSEDDVIQKIKDYKSYFKSLDPWKKGMPKRVNNLTMYEEKMLKQAKVPENYRLHKLNALKEEKTNNMVPGHVRGSINYNNLLKVYGDNYSMKITDGAKVIVCRMKNNPMGYTSVAYPTDELQLPQWFKDLPFDEDAMEEAVLDKKITNVIGQMGFDLKRMNESETLQNFFEF
;
A
#
# COMPACT_ATOMS: atom_id res chain seq x y z
N MET A 1 3.81 -7.11 -31.24
CA MET A 1 5.11 -6.73 -30.63
C MET A 1 4.84 -6.38 -29.19
N SER A 2 5.56 -6.99 -28.26
CA SER A 2 5.39 -6.74 -26.83
C SER A 2 6.75 -6.86 -26.12
N TYR A 3 7.06 -5.91 -25.26
CA TYR A 3 8.37 -5.82 -24.61
C TYR A 3 8.37 -6.52 -23.24
N VAL A 4 9.53 -6.99 -22.84
CA VAL A 4 9.86 -7.48 -21.49
C VAL A 4 10.56 -6.39 -20.70
N ASP A 5 11.65 -5.85 -21.28
CA ASP A 5 12.44 -4.79 -20.70
C ASP A 5 13.11 -3.95 -21.81
N ALA A 6 13.56 -2.75 -21.45
CA ALA A 6 14.29 -1.89 -22.37
C ALA A 6 15.42 -1.13 -21.67
N PHE A 7 16.52 -0.98 -22.36
CA PHE A 7 17.73 -0.33 -21.89
C PHE A 7 18.24 0.70 -22.92
N TYR A 8 18.56 1.91 -22.44
CA TYR A 8 19.19 2.91 -23.30
C TYR A 8 20.71 2.76 -23.31
N ASP A 9 21.25 2.25 -24.42
CA ASP A 9 22.69 2.13 -24.65
C ASP A 9 23.27 3.48 -25.13
N LYS A 10 23.92 4.19 -24.21
CA LYS A 10 24.51 5.51 -24.50
C LYS A 10 25.68 5.47 -25.50
N ASN A 11 26.37 4.32 -25.61
CA ASN A 11 27.53 4.18 -26.48
C ASN A 11 27.10 3.98 -27.94
N LYS A 12 26.01 3.25 -28.15
CA LYS A 12 25.45 2.99 -29.48
C LYS A 12 24.34 3.98 -29.86
N ASP A 13 23.89 4.79 -28.91
CA ASP A 13 22.79 5.74 -29.07
C ASP A 13 21.50 5.08 -29.58
N VAL A 14 21.16 3.94 -28.95
CA VAL A 14 19.95 3.15 -29.24
C VAL A 14 19.21 2.75 -27.96
N VAL A 15 17.91 2.57 -28.05
CA VAL A 15 17.12 1.88 -27.05
C VAL A 15 17.07 0.40 -27.44
N ARG A 16 17.68 -0.45 -26.62
CA ARG A 16 17.65 -1.90 -26.77
C ARG A 16 16.42 -2.43 -26.08
N VAL A 17 15.61 -3.17 -26.80
CA VAL A 17 14.37 -3.76 -26.29
C VAL A 17 14.49 -5.28 -26.31
N CYS A 18 14.15 -5.91 -25.20
CA CYS A 18 13.92 -7.35 -25.12
C CYS A 18 12.43 -7.59 -25.34
N GLU A 19 12.10 -8.38 -26.34
CA GLU A 19 10.73 -8.79 -26.67
C GLU A 19 10.59 -10.30 -26.52
N ARG A 20 9.37 -10.76 -26.27
CA ARG A 20 9.01 -12.19 -26.32
C ARG A 20 7.97 -12.38 -27.42
N ILE A 21 8.38 -13.03 -28.53
CA ILE A 21 7.55 -13.24 -29.71
C ILE A 21 7.45 -14.75 -29.95
N ASP A 22 6.23 -15.29 -29.88
CA ASP A 22 5.97 -16.73 -30.02
C ASP A 22 6.86 -17.60 -29.11
N GLY A 23 7.05 -17.17 -27.87
CA GLY A 23 7.88 -17.83 -26.87
C GLY A 23 9.39 -17.67 -27.08
N LYS A 24 9.84 -16.95 -28.11
CA LYS A 24 11.26 -16.71 -28.39
C LYS A 24 11.69 -15.32 -27.92
N LYS A 25 12.86 -15.26 -27.30
CA LYS A 25 13.49 -13.98 -26.92
C LYS A 25 14.07 -13.31 -28.17
N VAL A 26 13.64 -12.08 -28.42
CA VAL A 26 14.07 -11.25 -29.54
C VAL A 26 14.67 -9.96 -28.99
N LEU A 27 15.86 -9.60 -29.43
CA LEU A 27 16.57 -8.40 -29.02
C LEU A 27 16.56 -7.41 -30.19
N THR A 28 15.92 -6.26 -30.01
CA THR A 28 15.73 -5.24 -31.04
C THR A 28 16.41 -3.94 -30.62
N ASP A 29 17.14 -3.32 -31.54
CA ASP A 29 17.77 -2.00 -31.33
C ASP A 29 16.93 -0.93 -32.07
N LEU A 30 16.29 -0.04 -31.29
CA LEU A 30 15.46 1.04 -31.80
C LEU A 30 16.15 2.41 -31.63
N ARG A 31 16.05 3.26 -32.64
CA ARG A 31 16.59 4.64 -32.54
C ARG A 31 15.65 5.51 -31.73
N PRO A 32 16.13 6.15 -30.64
CA PRO A 32 15.32 7.07 -29.84
C PRO A 32 15.06 8.37 -30.60
N GLU A 33 13.95 9.00 -30.29
CA GLU A 33 13.65 10.34 -30.75
C GLU A 33 14.14 11.38 -29.75
N TYR A 34 14.91 12.37 -30.29
CA TYR A 34 15.40 13.49 -29.51
C TYR A 34 14.69 14.76 -29.94
N ASN A 35 13.52 14.96 -29.42
CA ASN A 35 12.70 16.16 -29.66
C ASN A 35 12.22 16.73 -28.31
N PHE A 36 12.06 18.03 -28.32
CA PHE A 36 11.38 18.80 -27.28
C PHE A 36 10.72 20.00 -27.92
N TYR A 37 9.94 20.75 -27.16
CA TYR A 37 9.20 21.86 -27.70
C TYR A 37 9.52 23.15 -26.95
N ILE A 38 9.36 24.29 -27.62
CA ILE A 38 9.47 25.63 -27.04
C ILE A 38 8.19 26.40 -27.31
N ALA A 39 7.83 27.29 -26.39
CA ALA A 39 6.72 28.23 -26.61
C ALA A 39 7.02 29.12 -27.82
N ASP A 40 6.10 29.13 -28.80
CA ASP A 40 6.21 29.92 -30.03
C ASP A 40 4.80 30.29 -30.55
N PRO A 41 4.43 31.59 -30.60
CA PRO A 41 3.12 32.02 -31.09
C PRO A 41 2.80 31.57 -32.53
N LYS A 42 3.82 31.23 -33.32
CA LYS A 42 3.69 30.72 -34.68
C LYS A 42 3.72 29.19 -34.76
N GLY A 43 3.86 28.51 -33.61
CA GLY A 43 3.93 27.06 -33.51
C GLY A 43 2.67 26.39 -34.09
N LYS A 44 2.88 25.19 -34.64
CA LYS A 44 1.81 24.37 -35.23
C LYS A 44 1.16 23.43 -34.23
N GLN A 45 1.85 23.08 -33.15
CA GLN A 45 1.37 22.22 -32.10
C GLN A 45 0.89 23.04 -30.91
N GLN A 46 0.17 22.38 -30.02
CA GLN A 46 -0.41 23.03 -28.85
C GLN A 46 -0.03 22.26 -27.58
N SER A 47 0.40 22.99 -26.56
CA SER A 47 0.56 22.40 -25.23
C SER A 47 -0.80 22.14 -24.59
N ILE A 48 -0.80 21.32 -23.52
CA ILE A 48 -2.05 21.10 -22.74
C ILE A 48 -2.63 22.40 -22.18
N TYR A 49 -1.85 23.47 -22.04
CA TYR A 49 -2.30 24.79 -21.58
C TYR A 49 -2.85 25.70 -22.69
N GLY A 50 -2.94 25.20 -23.90
CA GLY A 50 -3.40 25.99 -25.04
C GLY A 50 -2.31 26.86 -25.71
N GLU A 51 -1.09 26.88 -25.17
CA GLU A 51 0.04 27.59 -25.73
C GLU A 51 0.48 26.95 -27.06
N LYS A 52 0.73 27.77 -28.09
CA LYS A 52 1.35 27.25 -29.30
C LYS A 52 2.82 26.97 -29.08
N VAL A 53 3.29 25.84 -29.61
CA VAL A 53 4.66 25.38 -29.45
C VAL A 53 5.25 24.90 -30.77
N THR A 54 6.57 25.05 -30.90
CA THR A 54 7.35 24.58 -32.06
C THR A 54 8.27 23.44 -31.60
N GLU A 55 8.28 22.37 -32.39
CA GLU A 55 9.12 21.21 -32.16
C GLU A 55 10.58 21.50 -32.55
N ILE A 56 11.53 21.14 -31.68
CA ILE A 56 12.95 21.13 -31.98
C ILE A 56 13.40 19.67 -32.03
N ARG A 57 13.75 19.19 -33.24
CA ARG A 57 14.28 17.85 -33.47
C ARG A 57 15.80 17.85 -33.49
N CYS A 58 16.40 16.93 -32.76
CA CYS A 58 17.84 16.75 -32.67
C CYS A 58 18.21 15.35 -33.19
N LYS A 59 19.42 15.22 -33.75
CA LYS A 59 19.89 13.95 -34.31
C LYS A 59 20.47 13.00 -33.25
N THR A 60 21.07 13.56 -32.21
CA THR A 60 21.78 12.82 -31.18
C THR A 60 21.41 13.35 -29.79
N LEU A 61 21.66 12.56 -28.74
CA LEU A 61 21.52 13.00 -27.35
C LEU A 61 22.39 14.23 -27.04
N LYS A 62 23.58 14.31 -27.63
CA LYS A 62 24.49 15.44 -27.45
C LYS A 62 23.88 16.74 -28.01
N ASP A 63 23.35 16.67 -29.21
CA ASP A 63 22.65 17.80 -29.84
C ASP A 63 21.40 18.19 -29.05
N PHE A 64 20.63 17.21 -28.57
CA PHE A 64 19.47 17.44 -27.73
C PHE A 64 19.85 18.22 -26.46
N ARG A 65 20.83 17.76 -25.70
CA ARG A 65 21.28 18.44 -24.48
C ARG A 65 21.80 19.85 -24.76
N LYS A 66 22.53 20.03 -25.87
CA LYS A 66 22.99 21.36 -26.29
C LYS A 66 21.84 22.29 -26.62
N ASN A 67 20.85 21.83 -27.39
CA ASN A 67 19.68 22.64 -27.76
C ASN A 67 18.78 22.94 -26.56
N VAL A 68 18.57 22.00 -25.64
CA VAL A 68 17.84 22.27 -24.38
C VAL A 68 18.58 23.34 -23.56
N ALA A 69 19.90 23.26 -23.42
CA ALA A 69 20.70 24.25 -22.70
C ALA A 69 20.65 25.65 -23.34
N ILE A 70 20.69 25.74 -24.68
CA ILE A 70 20.57 27.01 -25.40
C ILE A 70 19.18 27.64 -25.18
N ASN A 71 18.14 26.82 -25.08
CA ASN A 71 16.76 27.28 -24.92
C ASN A 71 16.29 27.32 -23.45
N ASN A 72 17.20 27.29 -22.46
CA ASN A 72 16.83 27.28 -21.04
C ASN A 72 16.17 28.58 -20.56
N HIS A 73 16.25 29.66 -21.33
CA HIS A 73 15.58 30.93 -21.11
C HIS A 73 14.14 30.94 -21.64
N ASN A 74 13.77 29.98 -22.46
CA ASN A 74 12.43 29.77 -22.96
C ASN A 74 11.68 28.77 -22.12
N LYS A 75 10.35 28.83 -22.11
CA LYS A 75 9.52 27.75 -21.55
C LYS A 75 9.64 26.54 -22.47
N THR A 76 10.23 25.45 -21.93
CA THR A 76 10.41 24.18 -22.63
C THR A 76 9.34 23.18 -22.23
N PHE A 77 9.09 22.21 -23.13
CA PHE A 77 8.14 21.13 -22.95
C PHE A 77 8.77 19.81 -23.39
N GLU A 78 8.53 18.74 -22.65
CA GLU A 78 9.01 17.36 -22.91
C GLU A 78 10.52 17.22 -23.03
N SER A 79 11.28 18.20 -22.52
CA SER A 79 12.75 18.18 -22.54
C SER A 79 13.34 17.17 -21.54
N ASP A 80 12.54 16.67 -20.61
CA ASP A 80 12.92 15.74 -19.53
C ASP A 80 12.34 14.33 -19.67
N ILE A 81 11.56 14.06 -20.76
CA ILE A 81 11.04 12.71 -21.02
C ILE A 81 12.17 11.82 -21.52
N ARG A 82 12.31 10.66 -20.89
CA ARG A 82 13.42 9.73 -21.16
C ARG A 82 13.27 9.07 -22.54
N PRO A 83 14.38 8.79 -23.23
CA PRO A 83 14.35 8.09 -24.52
C PRO A 83 13.60 6.76 -24.50
N ILE A 84 13.74 5.97 -23.41
CA ILE A 84 13.01 4.70 -23.24
C ILE A 84 11.50 4.96 -23.27
N SER A 85 10.99 5.92 -22.49
CA SER A 85 9.55 6.23 -22.43
C SER A 85 8.99 6.61 -23.80
N LYS A 86 9.68 7.50 -24.53
CA LYS A 86 9.27 7.89 -25.91
C LYS A 86 9.26 6.69 -26.87
N THR A 87 10.27 5.82 -26.74
CA THR A 87 10.38 4.62 -27.60
C THR A 87 9.28 3.62 -27.29
N LEU A 88 8.99 3.35 -26.00
CA LEU A 88 7.92 2.43 -25.61
C LEU A 88 6.55 2.94 -26.06
N GLU A 89 6.25 4.22 -25.82
CA GLU A 89 5.01 4.84 -26.26
C GLU A 89 4.83 4.73 -27.78
N LYS A 90 5.86 5.08 -28.54
CA LYS A 90 5.80 5.09 -30.00
C LYS A 90 5.59 3.71 -30.64
N HIS A 91 6.24 2.68 -30.10
CA HIS A 91 6.29 1.37 -30.74
C HIS A 91 5.38 0.32 -30.11
N PHE A 92 4.95 0.54 -28.84
CA PHE A 92 4.26 -0.47 -28.06
C PHE A 92 2.92 0.00 -27.46
N THR A 93 2.42 1.19 -27.80
CA THR A 93 1.08 1.61 -27.39
C THR A 93 0.02 0.65 -27.92
N GLY A 94 -0.80 0.11 -27.00
CA GLY A 94 -1.84 -0.88 -27.33
C GLY A 94 -1.32 -2.30 -27.55
N ALA A 95 -0.04 -2.54 -27.26
CA ALA A 95 0.51 -3.91 -27.32
C ALA A 95 -0.04 -4.77 -26.17
N GLU A 96 -0.43 -6.00 -26.49
CA GLU A 96 -0.81 -6.98 -25.47
C GLU A 96 0.43 -7.42 -24.67
N PRO A 97 0.31 -7.63 -23.35
CA PRO A 97 1.43 -8.12 -22.54
C PRO A 97 1.87 -9.51 -23.00
N PRO A 98 3.19 -9.77 -23.10
CA PRO A 98 3.68 -11.11 -23.50
C PRO A 98 3.51 -12.11 -22.37
N LYS A 99 3.47 -13.39 -22.69
CA LYS A 99 3.64 -14.45 -21.68
C LYS A 99 5.11 -14.47 -21.27
N LEU A 100 5.39 -14.04 -20.05
CA LEU A 100 6.75 -13.96 -19.51
C LEU A 100 7.28 -15.34 -19.13
N GLN A 101 8.58 -15.53 -19.27
CA GLN A 101 9.30 -16.69 -18.75
C GLN A 101 9.87 -16.36 -17.36
N THR A 102 9.21 -16.86 -16.31
CA THR A 102 9.56 -16.59 -14.93
C THR A 102 10.39 -17.71 -14.34
N ALA A 103 11.53 -17.37 -13.76
CA ALA A 103 12.32 -18.25 -12.91
C ALA A 103 12.13 -17.85 -11.45
N PHE A 104 11.46 -18.70 -10.68
CA PHE A 104 11.43 -18.58 -9.21
C PHE A 104 12.69 -19.20 -8.64
N PHE A 105 13.30 -18.55 -7.65
CA PHE A 105 14.54 -19.04 -7.07
C PHE A 105 14.65 -18.69 -5.60
N ASP A 106 15.44 -19.49 -4.88
CA ASP A 106 15.79 -19.32 -3.49
C ASP A 106 17.18 -19.88 -3.22
N ILE A 107 17.93 -19.30 -2.29
CA ILE A 107 19.28 -19.74 -1.96
C ILE A 107 19.39 -20.12 -0.49
N GLU A 108 20.21 -21.14 -0.22
CA GLU A 108 20.62 -21.48 1.12
C GLU A 108 22.12 -21.24 1.31
N VAL A 109 22.47 -20.69 2.45
CA VAL A 109 23.84 -20.25 2.76
C VAL A 109 24.36 -20.99 3.96
N ASP A 110 25.65 -21.36 3.91
CA ASP A 110 26.34 -22.01 5.04
C ASP A 110 26.45 -21.05 6.25
N PHE A 111 26.63 -21.60 7.41
CA PHE A 111 26.64 -20.86 8.68
C PHE A 111 28.02 -21.00 9.38
N ASP A 112 28.52 -19.88 9.91
CA ASP A 112 29.74 -19.87 10.73
C ASP A 112 29.35 -19.76 12.22
N PRO A 113 29.63 -20.80 13.03
CA PRO A 113 29.28 -20.79 14.46
C PRO A 113 29.94 -19.66 15.27
N ILE A 114 31.05 -19.11 14.77
CA ILE A 114 31.81 -18.07 15.47
C ILE A 114 31.34 -16.67 15.03
N ARG A 115 31.15 -16.46 13.72
CA ARG A 115 30.78 -15.17 13.14
C ARG A 115 29.26 -14.96 13.01
N GLY A 116 28.49 -16.04 13.07
CA GLY A 116 27.04 -16.01 12.86
C GLY A 116 26.65 -15.96 11.38
N TYR A 117 25.46 -15.48 11.10
CA TYR A 117 24.89 -15.36 9.75
C TYR A 117 25.65 -14.35 8.89
N SER A 118 25.92 -14.75 7.65
CA SER A 118 26.53 -13.89 6.64
C SER A 118 25.50 -12.91 6.08
N SER A 119 25.83 -11.61 6.06
CA SER A 119 24.99 -10.60 5.42
C SER A 119 25.19 -10.59 3.89
N PRO A 120 24.21 -10.08 3.12
CA PRO A 120 24.37 -9.94 1.68
C PRO A 120 25.54 -9.05 1.27
N GLU A 121 25.88 -8.04 2.09
CA GLU A 121 26.95 -7.09 1.80
C GLU A 121 28.34 -7.72 1.95
N ASP A 122 28.53 -8.52 2.98
CA ASP A 122 29.84 -9.17 3.19
C ASP A 122 29.94 -10.55 2.55
N ALA A 123 28.81 -11.26 2.39
CA ALA A 123 28.65 -12.57 1.74
C ALA A 123 29.84 -13.52 1.98
N PHE A 124 30.30 -13.63 3.24
CA PHE A 124 31.55 -14.37 3.55
C PHE A 124 31.37 -15.89 3.51
N MET A 125 30.14 -16.38 3.76
CA MET A 125 29.83 -17.80 3.69
C MET A 125 29.44 -18.23 2.27
N PRO A 126 29.77 -19.46 1.86
CA PRO A 126 29.38 -20.00 0.56
C PRO A 126 27.87 -20.28 0.49
N ILE A 127 27.34 -20.20 -0.70
CA ILE A 127 25.99 -20.72 -0.99
C ILE A 127 26.10 -22.25 -1.04
N THR A 128 25.18 -22.94 -0.38
CA THR A 128 25.14 -24.41 -0.28
C THR A 128 24.16 -25.05 -1.23
N SER A 129 23.03 -24.35 -1.52
CA SER A 129 22.10 -24.75 -2.57
C SER A 129 21.44 -23.55 -3.24
N ILE A 130 20.99 -23.73 -4.47
CA ILE A 130 20.19 -22.81 -5.25
C ILE A 130 19.05 -23.60 -5.88
N GLY A 131 17.83 -23.40 -5.38
CA GLY A 131 16.62 -23.90 -6.01
C GLY A 131 16.16 -22.94 -7.11
N VAL A 132 15.81 -23.46 -8.28
CA VAL A 132 15.26 -22.69 -9.42
C VAL A 132 14.11 -23.46 -10.05
N TYR A 133 12.93 -22.85 -10.10
CA TYR A 133 11.81 -23.37 -10.84
C TYR A 133 11.57 -22.54 -12.10
N LEU A 134 11.67 -23.20 -13.25
CA LEU A 134 11.47 -22.60 -14.57
C LEU A 134 10.00 -22.78 -14.97
N GLN A 135 9.17 -21.78 -14.68
CA GLN A 135 7.71 -21.86 -14.83
C GLN A 135 7.26 -22.22 -16.26
N TRP A 136 7.96 -21.73 -17.28
CA TRP A 136 7.61 -22.01 -18.69
C TRP A 136 7.94 -23.42 -19.16
N MET A 137 8.79 -24.14 -18.42
CA MET A 137 9.20 -25.52 -18.71
C MET A 137 8.56 -26.51 -17.74
N ASP A 138 7.87 -26.02 -16.71
CA ASP A 138 7.39 -26.80 -15.56
C ASP A 138 8.50 -27.68 -14.96
N ALA A 139 9.69 -27.08 -14.79
CA ALA A 139 10.88 -27.81 -14.40
C ALA A 139 11.52 -27.21 -13.12
N MET A 140 11.63 -28.03 -12.09
CA MET A 140 12.39 -27.71 -10.88
C MET A 140 13.83 -28.20 -11.00
N VAL A 141 14.77 -27.36 -10.63
CA VAL A 141 16.19 -27.70 -10.53
C VAL A 141 16.72 -27.21 -9.18
N CYS A 142 17.30 -28.11 -8.39
CA CYS A 142 18.00 -27.77 -7.16
C CYS A 142 19.50 -28.06 -7.33
N LEU A 143 20.28 -27.02 -7.46
CA LEU A 143 21.74 -27.10 -7.50
C LEU A 143 22.25 -27.14 -6.07
N ALA A 144 23.09 -28.10 -5.71
CA ALA A 144 23.60 -28.23 -4.36
C ALA A 144 25.07 -28.68 -4.28
N VAL A 145 25.80 -28.12 -3.34
CA VAL A 145 27.13 -28.59 -2.94
C VAL A 145 26.96 -29.46 -1.69
N PRO A 146 27.36 -30.75 -1.72
CA PRO A 146 27.21 -31.63 -0.56
C PRO A 146 28.04 -31.15 0.64
N PRO A 147 27.56 -31.39 1.89
CA PRO A 147 28.30 -31.04 3.09
C PRO A 147 29.55 -31.92 3.22
N LYS A 148 30.57 -31.40 3.87
CA LYS A 148 31.84 -32.11 4.10
C LYS A 148 31.72 -33.38 4.98
N THR A 149 30.57 -33.54 5.62
CA THR A 149 30.23 -34.73 6.43
C THR A 149 29.88 -35.96 5.60
N LEU A 150 29.58 -35.78 4.29
CA LEU A 150 29.24 -36.85 3.34
C LEU A 150 30.35 -37.07 2.33
N THR A 151 30.53 -38.32 1.91
CA THR A 151 31.30 -38.64 0.72
C THR A 151 30.49 -38.31 -0.54
N TRP A 152 31.15 -38.15 -1.68
CA TRP A 152 30.46 -37.88 -2.94
C TRP A 152 29.45 -38.99 -3.29
N GLU A 153 29.85 -40.27 -3.11
CA GLU A 153 28.99 -41.42 -3.36
C GLU A 153 27.75 -41.43 -2.47
N GLN A 154 27.89 -41.04 -1.20
CA GLN A 154 26.76 -40.91 -0.29
C GLN A 154 25.80 -39.79 -0.72
N ALA A 155 26.34 -38.66 -1.16
CA ALA A 155 25.54 -37.56 -1.66
C ALA A 155 24.80 -37.93 -2.97
N GLU A 156 25.47 -38.68 -3.88
CA GLU A 156 24.84 -39.20 -5.09
C GLU A 156 23.70 -40.17 -4.79
N GLU A 157 23.84 -41.04 -3.79
CA GLU A 157 22.75 -41.94 -3.40
C GLU A 157 21.56 -41.16 -2.84
N ILE A 158 21.80 -40.11 -2.04
CA ILE A 158 20.75 -39.24 -1.52
C ILE A 158 20.04 -38.48 -2.68
N SER A 159 20.80 -37.93 -3.64
CA SER A 159 20.22 -37.19 -4.74
C SER A 159 19.39 -38.02 -5.72
N LYS A 160 19.60 -39.35 -5.76
CA LYS A 160 18.76 -40.24 -6.57
C LYS A 160 17.30 -40.29 -6.15
N VAL A 161 16.99 -39.90 -4.90
CA VAL A 161 15.61 -39.83 -4.39
C VAL A 161 14.89 -38.61 -4.94
N LEU A 162 15.61 -37.54 -5.32
CA LEU A 162 15.09 -36.27 -5.81
C LEU A 162 15.67 -36.02 -7.21
N PRO A 163 14.95 -36.36 -8.28
CA PRO A 163 15.45 -36.24 -9.67
C PRO A 163 15.74 -34.80 -10.09
N GLU A 164 15.22 -33.82 -9.37
CA GLU A 164 15.42 -32.37 -9.58
C GLU A 164 16.79 -31.90 -9.10
N VAL A 165 17.53 -32.71 -8.34
CA VAL A 165 18.79 -32.31 -7.73
C VAL A 165 19.96 -32.57 -8.66
N ILE A 166 20.76 -31.52 -8.87
CA ILE A 166 22.04 -31.57 -9.56
C ILE A 166 23.14 -31.24 -8.54
N LEU A 167 23.94 -32.25 -8.21
CA LEU A 167 25.09 -32.08 -7.31
C LEU A 167 26.23 -31.37 -8.04
N CYS A 168 26.81 -30.39 -7.38
CA CYS A 168 27.98 -29.66 -7.81
C CYS A 168 29.17 -29.94 -6.88
N ARG A 169 30.38 -30.08 -7.43
CA ARG A 169 31.59 -30.33 -6.64
C ARG A 169 32.04 -29.09 -5.85
N THR A 170 31.73 -27.92 -6.39
CA THR A 170 32.14 -26.64 -5.81
C THR A 170 31.04 -25.60 -5.98
N GLU A 171 31.07 -24.57 -5.15
CA GLU A 171 30.21 -23.39 -5.31
C GLU A 171 30.44 -22.69 -6.68
N ALA A 172 31.68 -22.70 -7.21
CA ALA A 172 31.96 -22.15 -8.54
C ALA A 172 31.13 -22.85 -9.63
N GLU A 173 31.14 -24.18 -9.64
CA GLU A 173 30.35 -25.00 -10.57
C GLU A 173 28.86 -24.74 -10.41
N MET A 174 28.39 -24.67 -9.18
CA MET A 174 26.99 -24.39 -8.88
C MET A 174 26.56 -23.01 -9.41
N LEU A 175 27.35 -21.96 -9.18
CA LEU A 175 27.07 -20.62 -9.68
C LEU A 175 27.13 -20.52 -11.20
N GLU A 176 28.06 -21.24 -11.86
CA GLU A 176 28.11 -21.32 -13.33
C GLU A 176 26.85 -22.00 -13.90
N ASN A 177 26.45 -23.11 -13.30
CA ASN A 177 25.21 -23.83 -13.68
C ASN A 177 23.99 -22.94 -13.48
N PHE A 178 23.88 -22.25 -12.35
CA PHE A 178 22.79 -21.29 -12.08
C PHE A 178 22.70 -20.21 -13.17
N LEU A 179 23.82 -19.57 -13.50
CA LEU A 179 23.86 -18.54 -14.54
C LEU A 179 23.45 -19.05 -15.92
N ASN A 180 23.72 -20.32 -16.22
CA ASN A 180 23.32 -20.96 -17.49
C ASN A 180 21.81 -21.31 -17.48
N ILE A 181 21.30 -21.82 -16.36
CA ILE A 181 19.88 -22.21 -16.22
C ILE A 181 18.95 -21.02 -16.41
N ILE A 182 19.32 -19.85 -15.88
CA ILE A 182 18.49 -18.65 -15.98
C ILE A 182 18.63 -17.90 -17.30
N GLU A 183 19.41 -18.39 -18.29
CA GLU A 183 19.75 -17.65 -19.52
C GLU A 183 18.52 -17.16 -20.27
N ASP A 184 17.50 -18.01 -20.41
CA ASP A 184 16.27 -17.65 -21.13
C ASP A 184 15.18 -17.02 -20.25
N ALA A 185 15.38 -16.89 -18.94
CA ALA A 185 14.43 -16.22 -18.07
C ALA A 185 14.25 -14.74 -18.43
N ASP A 186 13.01 -14.26 -18.40
CA ASP A 186 12.65 -12.86 -18.51
C ASP A 186 12.59 -12.22 -17.12
N ILE A 187 12.02 -12.97 -16.17
CA ILE A 187 11.83 -12.56 -14.79
C ILE A 187 12.60 -13.49 -13.85
N MET A 188 13.30 -12.88 -12.93
CA MET A 188 13.84 -13.52 -11.73
C MET A 188 12.96 -13.12 -10.55
N SER A 189 12.42 -14.07 -9.80
CA SER A 189 11.58 -13.77 -8.64
C SER A 189 11.89 -14.69 -7.47
N GLY A 190 11.93 -14.16 -6.28
CA GLY A 190 12.12 -14.88 -5.03
C GLY A 190 11.40 -14.18 -3.89
N TRP A 191 11.37 -14.76 -2.71
CA TRP A 191 10.75 -14.17 -1.54
C TRP A 191 11.76 -13.35 -0.73
N ASN A 192 11.58 -12.03 -0.65
CA ASN A 192 12.54 -11.08 -0.08
C ASN A 192 13.89 -11.04 -0.83
N SER A 193 13.89 -11.47 -2.04
CA SER A 193 15.09 -11.64 -2.88
C SER A 193 15.78 -10.32 -3.24
N GLU A 194 15.07 -9.19 -3.22
CA GLU A 194 15.66 -7.85 -3.34
C GLU A 194 16.58 -7.53 -2.16
N GLY A 195 16.20 -7.97 -0.95
CA GLY A 195 16.93 -7.69 0.28
C GLY A 195 18.02 -8.71 0.61
N TYR A 196 17.99 -9.91 0.01
CA TYR A 196 18.92 -10.98 0.38
C TYR A 196 19.50 -11.72 -0.82
N ASP A 197 18.73 -12.49 -1.57
CA ASP A 197 19.23 -13.46 -2.55
C ASP A 197 20.00 -12.82 -3.69
N ILE A 198 19.46 -11.76 -4.30
CA ILE A 198 20.14 -11.08 -5.42
C ILE A 198 21.45 -10.42 -4.99
N PRO A 199 21.51 -9.61 -3.91
CA PRO A 199 22.79 -9.06 -3.44
C PRO A 199 23.77 -10.16 -3.01
N TYR A 200 23.29 -11.23 -2.38
CA TYR A 200 24.14 -12.33 -1.95
C TYR A 200 24.75 -13.06 -3.15
N CYS A 201 23.94 -13.49 -4.12
CA CYS A 201 24.40 -14.10 -5.36
C CYS A 201 25.39 -13.20 -6.11
N TYR A 202 25.09 -11.91 -6.23
CA TYR A 202 25.99 -10.95 -6.88
C TYR A 202 27.38 -10.92 -6.22
N ASN A 203 27.42 -10.81 -4.90
CA ASN A 203 28.68 -10.77 -4.16
C ASN A 203 29.42 -12.10 -4.16
N ARG A 204 28.71 -13.24 -4.11
CA ARG A 204 29.32 -14.58 -4.24
C ARG A 204 29.90 -14.83 -5.63
N ILE A 205 29.20 -14.43 -6.69
CA ILE A 205 29.70 -14.51 -8.06
C ILE A 205 31.01 -13.71 -8.20
N ILE A 206 31.07 -12.49 -7.64
CA ILE A 206 32.30 -11.69 -7.67
C ILE A 206 33.45 -12.41 -6.98
N ARG A 207 33.22 -12.98 -5.80
CA ARG A 207 34.25 -13.65 -4.99
C ARG A 207 34.74 -14.96 -5.59
N THR A 208 33.82 -15.70 -6.21
CA THR A 208 34.09 -17.08 -6.66
C THR A 208 34.49 -17.14 -8.14
N LEU A 209 33.75 -16.42 -9.00
CA LEU A 209 33.92 -16.46 -10.45
C LEU A 209 34.52 -15.18 -11.03
N GLY A 210 34.61 -14.12 -10.25
CA GLY A 210 35.07 -12.80 -10.67
C GLY A 210 33.97 -11.90 -11.23
N LYS A 211 34.17 -10.58 -11.12
CA LYS A 211 33.20 -9.54 -11.48
C LYS A 211 32.63 -9.65 -12.90
N ALA A 212 33.45 -10.11 -13.85
CA ALA A 212 33.01 -10.23 -15.25
C ALA A 212 31.81 -11.18 -15.41
N GLN A 213 31.73 -12.23 -14.61
CA GLN A 213 30.63 -13.21 -14.70
C GLN A 213 29.28 -12.65 -14.21
N THR A 214 29.26 -11.58 -13.42
CA THR A 214 28.00 -10.94 -13.01
C THR A 214 27.21 -10.38 -14.20
N ARG A 215 27.83 -10.18 -15.36
CA ARG A 215 27.14 -9.78 -16.60
C ARG A 215 26.13 -10.81 -17.08
N LYS A 216 26.32 -12.10 -16.77
CA LYS A 216 25.37 -13.17 -17.11
C LYS A 216 24.04 -13.04 -16.38
N LEU A 217 23.96 -12.27 -15.29
CA LEU A 217 22.72 -11.89 -14.66
C LEU A 217 21.89 -10.91 -15.51
N CYS A 218 22.52 -10.23 -16.45
CA CYS A 218 21.90 -9.25 -17.35
C CYS A 218 21.92 -9.70 -18.80
N LEU A 219 21.21 -8.98 -19.67
CA LEU A 219 21.33 -9.07 -21.11
C LEU A 219 22.33 -8.03 -21.64
N TRP A 220 22.68 -8.14 -22.94
CA TRP A 220 23.53 -7.18 -23.67
C TRP A 220 24.91 -6.95 -23.04
N ASP A 221 25.44 -7.94 -22.33
CA ASP A 221 26.73 -7.87 -21.66
C ASP A 221 26.83 -6.70 -20.66
N GLN A 222 25.71 -6.32 -20.05
CA GLN A 222 25.65 -5.27 -19.07
C GLN A 222 25.97 -5.81 -17.66
N PHE A 223 26.52 -4.95 -16.80
CA PHE A 223 26.61 -5.24 -15.37
C PHE A 223 25.29 -4.95 -14.67
N PRO A 224 24.92 -5.72 -13.64
CA PRO A 224 23.87 -5.31 -12.72
C PRO A 224 24.14 -3.91 -12.18
N LYS A 225 23.10 -3.07 -12.14
CA LYS A 225 23.22 -1.70 -11.70
C LYS A 225 22.94 -1.60 -10.21
N GLU A 226 23.93 -1.22 -9.44
CA GLU A 226 23.78 -0.97 -8.01
C GLU A 226 22.77 0.16 -7.75
N ARG A 227 21.88 -0.07 -6.78
CA ARG A 227 20.86 0.86 -6.32
C ARG A 227 20.81 0.87 -4.79
N ASN A 228 21.14 2.02 -4.20
CA ASN A 228 20.98 2.25 -2.78
C ASN A 228 19.61 2.87 -2.52
N TYR A 229 18.93 2.38 -1.51
CA TYR A 229 17.61 2.86 -1.10
C TYR A 229 17.46 2.79 0.41
N GLU A 230 16.66 3.70 0.95
CA GLU A 230 16.34 3.70 2.38
C GLU A 230 15.04 2.92 2.61
N ARG A 231 15.08 1.99 3.55
CA ARG A 231 13.90 1.22 3.97
C ARG A 231 13.91 1.02 5.47
N HIS A 232 12.78 1.37 6.11
CA HIS A 232 12.60 1.27 7.56
C HIS A 232 13.66 2.03 8.40
N GLY A 233 14.35 3.01 7.79
CA GLY A 233 15.36 3.84 8.45
C GLY A 233 16.79 3.28 8.38
N SER A 234 17.03 2.28 7.53
CA SER A 234 18.38 1.82 7.17
C SER A 234 18.62 1.88 5.67
N GLU A 235 19.85 2.20 5.28
CA GLU A 235 20.28 2.08 3.88
C GLU A 235 20.42 0.61 3.49
N LYS A 236 19.91 0.26 2.33
CA LYS A 236 19.97 -1.06 1.72
C LYS A 236 20.55 -0.95 0.32
N THR A 237 21.30 -1.95 -0.08
CA THR A 237 21.83 -2.07 -1.45
C THR A 237 21.12 -3.20 -2.18
N SER A 238 20.68 -2.93 -3.40
CA SER A 238 20.13 -3.93 -4.30
C SER A 238 20.71 -3.74 -5.71
N TYR A 239 20.43 -4.66 -6.61
CA TYR A 239 20.97 -4.65 -7.97
C TYR A 239 19.86 -4.78 -9.00
N ASP A 240 19.71 -3.75 -9.85
CA ASP A 240 18.78 -3.82 -10.98
C ASP A 240 19.43 -4.66 -12.10
N LEU A 241 18.80 -5.74 -12.48
CA LEU A 241 19.21 -6.60 -13.58
C LEU A 241 18.72 -6.01 -14.90
N ILE A 242 19.61 -5.77 -15.85
CA ILE A 242 19.29 -5.09 -17.11
C ILE A 242 18.87 -6.12 -18.17
N GLY A 243 17.68 -5.98 -18.72
CA GLY A 243 17.12 -6.86 -19.75
C GLY A 243 16.50 -8.16 -19.20
N ARG A 244 16.85 -8.55 -17.98
CA ARG A 244 16.19 -9.59 -17.20
C ARG A 244 15.66 -8.92 -15.95
N VAL A 245 14.36 -8.90 -15.76
CA VAL A 245 13.74 -8.11 -14.70
C VAL A 245 13.75 -8.90 -13.39
N HIS A 246 14.25 -8.31 -12.32
CA HIS A 246 14.04 -8.85 -10.97
C HIS A 246 12.78 -8.24 -10.37
N LEU A 247 11.86 -9.11 -9.91
CA LEU A 247 10.65 -8.75 -9.17
C LEU A 247 10.59 -9.57 -7.89
N ASP A 248 10.80 -8.94 -6.76
CA ASP A 248 10.66 -9.58 -5.44
C ASP A 248 9.18 -9.89 -5.16
N TYR A 249 8.83 -11.17 -5.02
CA TYR A 249 7.45 -11.60 -4.86
C TYR A 249 6.82 -11.13 -3.54
N MET A 250 7.60 -11.00 -2.47
CA MET A 250 7.13 -10.41 -1.22
C MET A 250 6.74 -8.93 -1.41
N GLN A 251 7.48 -8.18 -2.22
CA GLN A 251 7.14 -6.79 -2.52
C GLN A 251 5.87 -6.70 -3.38
N LEU A 252 5.70 -7.59 -4.36
CA LEU A 252 4.47 -7.69 -5.15
C LEU A 252 3.27 -8.01 -4.25
N TYR A 253 3.45 -8.97 -3.33
CA TYR A 253 2.42 -9.35 -2.37
C TYR A 253 2.01 -8.16 -1.48
N MET A 254 2.98 -7.47 -0.89
CA MET A 254 2.71 -6.28 -0.05
C MET A 254 2.06 -5.13 -0.83
N LYS A 255 2.34 -5.02 -2.14
CA LYS A 255 1.78 -3.96 -2.98
C LYS A 255 0.34 -4.22 -3.41
N TYR A 256 0.04 -5.44 -3.82
CA TYR A 256 -1.24 -5.78 -4.44
C TYR A 256 -2.22 -6.46 -3.47
N ASN A 257 -1.75 -6.92 -2.31
CA ASN A 257 -2.60 -7.32 -1.20
C ASN A 257 -2.76 -6.15 -0.22
N TYR A 258 -3.98 -5.62 -0.12
CA TYR A 258 -4.27 -4.45 0.72
C TYR A 258 -4.46 -4.79 2.21
N GLU A 259 -4.52 -6.07 2.57
CA GLU A 259 -4.63 -6.50 3.95
C GLU A 259 -3.26 -6.60 4.60
N GLU A 260 -3.08 -5.95 5.74
CA GLU A 260 -1.85 -6.10 6.51
C GLU A 260 -1.81 -7.48 7.18
N ARG A 261 -0.73 -8.24 6.96
CA ARG A 261 -0.53 -9.57 7.51
C ARG A 261 0.27 -9.51 8.82
N HIS A 262 0.04 -10.46 9.73
CA HIS A 262 0.81 -10.60 10.96
C HIS A 262 2.27 -10.93 10.71
N SER A 263 2.52 -11.76 9.72
CA SER A 263 3.86 -12.09 9.24
C SER A 263 3.90 -12.02 7.72
N TYR A 264 5.08 -11.71 7.18
CA TYR A 264 5.37 -11.81 5.75
C TYR A 264 6.39 -12.92 5.48
N ARG A 265 6.50 -13.89 6.37
CA ARG A 265 7.27 -15.11 6.13
C ARG A 265 6.59 -15.94 5.04
N LEU A 266 7.40 -16.60 4.23
CA LEU A 266 6.89 -17.42 3.13
C LEU A 266 5.99 -18.58 3.64
N ASP A 267 6.34 -19.21 4.75
CA ASP A 267 5.54 -20.28 5.37
C ASP A 267 4.16 -19.78 5.84
N TYR A 268 4.11 -18.60 6.48
CA TYR A 268 2.86 -17.99 6.94
C TYR A 268 1.96 -17.60 5.78
N ILE A 269 2.52 -16.93 4.76
CA ILE A 269 1.76 -16.52 3.58
C ILE A 269 1.34 -17.74 2.75
N GLY A 270 2.21 -18.74 2.63
CA GLY A 270 1.90 -20.00 1.95
C GLY A 270 0.73 -20.73 2.60
N GLU A 271 0.73 -20.84 3.93
CA GLU A 271 -0.40 -21.43 4.68
C GLU A 271 -1.70 -20.68 4.43
N MET A 272 -1.67 -19.34 4.55
CA MET A 272 -2.86 -18.50 4.37
C MET A 272 -3.40 -18.54 2.95
N GLU A 273 -2.52 -18.47 1.96
CA GLU A 273 -2.95 -18.32 0.56
C GLU A 273 -3.19 -19.66 -0.13
N VAL A 274 -2.34 -20.66 0.09
CA VAL A 274 -2.41 -21.95 -0.63
C VAL A 274 -2.56 -23.16 0.28
N GLY A 275 -2.61 -22.99 1.60
CA GLY A 275 -2.77 -24.05 2.59
C GLY A 275 -1.52 -24.92 2.78
N GLU A 276 -0.36 -24.45 2.36
CA GLU A 276 0.90 -25.16 2.45
C GLU A 276 1.96 -24.37 3.22
N LYS A 277 2.83 -25.11 3.91
CA LYS A 277 3.96 -24.57 4.69
C LYS A 277 5.30 -25.04 4.15
N LYS A 278 6.36 -24.41 4.63
CA LYS A 278 7.72 -24.91 4.48
C LYS A 278 7.88 -26.29 5.14
N VAL A 279 8.90 -27.03 4.73
CA VAL A 279 9.28 -28.28 5.37
C VAL A 279 9.69 -28.02 6.82
N ALA A 280 9.03 -28.65 7.78
CA ALA A 280 9.38 -28.51 9.19
C ALA A 280 10.65 -29.31 9.52
N TYR A 281 11.57 -28.71 10.27
CA TYR A 281 12.79 -29.37 10.74
C TYR A 281 13.12 -28.97 12.20
N GLU A 282 13.92 -29.75 12.87
CA GLU A 282 14.38 -29.45 14.22
C GLU A 282 15.83 -28.93 14.21
N GLY A 283 16.12 -27.95 15.05
CA GLY A 283 17.46 -27.35 15.17
C GLY A 283 17.66 -26.21 14.16
N SER A 284 18.91 -25.95 13.82
CA SER A 284 19.31 -24.90 12.88
C SER A 284 19.51 -25.47 11.47
N LEU A 285 19.46 -24.58 10.46
CA LEU A 285 19.58 -24.97 9.05
C LEU A 285 20.96 -25.59 8.74
N ASP A 286 22.03 -25.12 9.39
CA ASP A 286 23.38 -25.71 9.28
C ASP A 286 23.44 -27.16 9.83
N LYS A 287 22.70 -27.46 10.90
CA LYS A 287 22.55 -28.83 11.39
C LYS A 287 21.79 -29.69 10.40
N LEU A 288 20.71 -29.15 9.81
CA LEU A 288 19.95 -29.85 8.78
C LEU A 288 20.86 -30.19 7.58
N TYR A 289 21.60 -29.19 7.08
CA TYR A 289 22.56 -29.37 5.99
C TYR A 289 23.59 -30.45 6.27
N ASN A 290 24.19 -30.46 7.47
CA ASN A 290 25.30 -31.37 7.82
C ASN A 290 24.85 -32.78 8.25
N HIS A 291 23.61 -32.98 8.71
CA HIS A 291 23.14 -34.22 9.28
C HIS A 291 21.96 -34.88 8.58
N ASP A 292 21.14 -34.12 7.86
CA ASP A 292 20.01 -34.62 7.08
C ASP A 292 19.92 -33.87 5.72
N PHE A 293 20.89 -34.18 4.87
CA PHE A 293 21.07 -33.53 3.58
C PHE A 293 19.86 -33.73 2.65
N LEU A 294 19.18 -34.88 2.70
CA LEU A 294 17.96 -35.11 1.92
C LEU A 294 16.89 -34.10 2.29
N LYS A 295 16.58 -33.99 3.55
CA LYS A 295 15.57 -33.06 4.05
C LYS A 295 15.94 -31.59 3.81
N PHE A 296 17.24 -31.26 3.83
CA PHE A 296 17.73 -29.94 3.44
C PHE A 296 17.42 -29.61 1.98
N LEU A 297 17.59 -30.57 1.07
CA LEU A 297 17.25 -30.40 -0.34
C LEU A 297 15.75 -30.27 -0.55
N GLU A 298 14.94 -31.11 0.10
CA GLU A 298 13.47 -31.04 0.11
C GLU A 298 13.01 -29.66 0.62
N TYR A 299 13.66 -29.10 1.62
CA TYR A 299 13.36 -27.78 2.17
C TYR A 299 13.54 -26.67 1.10
N ASN A 300 14.69 -26.61 0.44
CA ASN A 300 14.96 -25.61 -0.59
C ASN A 300 14.02 -25.77 -1.82
N ILE A 301 13.74 -27.01 -2.24
CA ILE A 301 12.77 -27.29 -3.33
C ILE A 301 11.38 -26.80 -2.95
N GLN A 302 10.91 -27.09 -1.74
CA GLN A 302 9.57 -26.70 -1.29
C GLN A 302 9.42 -25.17 -1.22
N ASP A 303 10.45 -24.44 -0.79
CA ASP A 303 10.42 -22.98 -0.72
C ASP A 303 10.20 -22.35 -2.11
N VAL A 304 10.87 -22.86 -3.12
CA VAL A 304 10.70 -22.40 -4.51
C VAL A 304 9.36 -22.83 -5.08
N MET A 305 8.93 -24.06 -4.84
CA MET A 305 7.63 -24.56 -5.34
C MET A 305 6.45 -23.82 -4.70
N LEU A 306 6.61 -23.35 -3.47
CA LEU A 306 5.60 -22.55 -2.79
C LEU A 306 5.40 -21.18 -3.47
N LEU A 307 6.48 -20.57 -3.99
CA LEU A 307 6.39 -19.34 -4.78
C LEU A 307 5.59 -19.52 -6.07
N ASP A 308 5.81 -20.61 -6.79
CA ASP A 308 5.04 -20.91 -8.00
C ASP A 308 3.55 -21.11 -7.69
N LYS A 309 3.22 -21.86 -6.62
CA LYS A 309 1.84 -22.05 -6.17
C LYS A 309 1.17 -20.74 -5.79
N LEU A 310 1.90 -19.85 -5.11
CA LEU A 310 1.43 -18.50 -4.80
C LEU A 310 1.16 -17.70 -6.06
N ASP A 311 2.08 -17.71 -7.05
CA ASP A 311 1.88 -16.95 -8.29
C ASP A 311 0.78 -17.56 -9.16
N LYS A 312 0.64 -18.87 -9.22
CA LYS A 312 -0.50 -19.53 -9.91
C LYS A 312 -1.85 -19.06 -9.35
N LYS A 313 -1.96 -18.85 -8.04
CA LYS A 313 -3.18 -18.33 -7.41
C LYS A 313 -3.32 -16.81 -7.55
N LEU A 314 -2.29 -16.05 -7.22
CA LEU A 314 -2.35 -14.58 -7.07
C LEU A 314 -2.07 -13.85 -8.37
N GLN A 315 -1.23 -14.40 -9.23
CA GLN A 315 -0.84 -13.91 -10.56
C GLN A 315 -0.33 -12.45 -10.55
N PHE A 316 0.44 -12.07 -9.54
CA PHE A 316 0.89 -10.68 -9.37
C PHE A 316 1.95 -10.27 -10.40
N ILE A 317 2.75 -11.20 -10.92
CA ILE A 317 3.70 -10.92 -12.00
C ILE A 317 2.95 -10.54 -13.27
N ASP A 318 1.90 -11.30 -13.63
CA ASP A 318 1.10 -11.00 -14.80
C ASP A 318 0.23 -9.73 -14.63
N LEU A 319 -0.22 -9.44 -13.40
CA LEU A 319 -0.87 -8.16 -13.07
C LEU A 319 0.07 -6.98 -13.30
N ALA A 320 1.32 -7.06 -12.81
CA ALA A 320 2.33 -6.03 -13.04
C ALA A 320 2.65 -5.87 -14.54
N ASN A 321 2.77 -6.98 -15.28
CA ASN A 321 2.97 -6.99 -16.71
C ASN A 321 1.84 -6.29 -17.48
N THR A 322 0.60 -6.57 -17.10
CA THR A 322 -0.57 -5.93 -17.72
C THR A 322 -0.60 -4.41 -17.40
N ILE A 323 -0.30 -4.01 -16.16
CA ILE A 323 -0.18 -2.58 -15.79
C ILE A 323 0.92 -1.90 -16.61
N ALA A 324 2.07 -2.55 -16.80
CA ALA A 324 3.19 -2.00 -17.57
C ALA A 324 2.80 -1.70 -19.02
N HIS A 325 2.15 -2.66 -19.69
CA HIS A 325 1.72 -2.52 -21.08
C HIS A 325 0.57 -1.53 -21.27
N ASP A 326 -0.40 -1.52 -20.34
CA ASP A 326 -1.52 -0.58 -20.37
C ASP A 326 -1.05 0.89 -20.31
N ASN A 327 0.08 1.14 -19.63
CA ASN A 327 0.63 2.48 -19.42
C ASN A 327 1.97 2.74 -20.15
N THR A 328 2.46 1.81 -20.97
CA THR A 328 3.76 1.86 -21.68
C THR A 328 4.95 2.20 -20.78
N VAL A 329 5.06 1.49 -19.66
CA VAL A 329 6.17 1.62 -18.71
C VAL A 329 6.90 0.28 -18.53
N LEU A 330 8.13 0.33 -18.04
CA LEU A 330 8.86 -0.88 -17.68
C LEU A 330 8.24 -1.57 -16.45
N LEU A 331 8.34 -2.89 -16.36
CA LEU A 331 7.85 -3.69 -15.25
C LEU A 331 8.24 -3.14 -13.87
N PRO A 332 9.51 -2.80 -13.58
CA PRO A 332 9.88 -2.24 -12.28
C PRO A 332 9.21 -0.90 -11.98
N THR A 333 8.83 -0.12 -13.01
CA THR A 333 8.13 1.16 -12.84
C THR A 333 6.74 0.97 -12.24
N THR A 334 6.10 -0.18 -12.47
CA THR A 334 4.77 -0.49 -11.92
C THR A 334 4.78 -0.54 -10.39
N MET A 335 5.93 -0.75 -9.77
CA MET A 335 6.08 -0.68 -8.32
C MET A 335 5.89 0.74 -7.76
N GLY A 336 5.94 1.78 -8.60
CA GLY A 336 5.70 3.19 -8.26
C GLY A 336 4.45 3.77 -8.94
N ALA A 337 3.39 4.09 -8.18
CA ALA A 337 2.14 4.62 -8.73
C ALA A 337 2.32 5.96 -9.47
N VAL A 338 3.19 6.84 -8.96
CA VAL A 338 3.39 8.19 -9.53
C VAL A 338 3.93 8.13 -10.96
N ALA A 339 5.00 7.37 -11.18
CA ALA A 339 5.62 7.28 -12.50
C ALA A 339 4.72 6.58 -13.54
N THR A 340 3.98 5.54 -13.11
CA THR A 340 3.02 4.84 -13.97
C THR A 340 1.88 5.75 -14.38
N THR A 341 1.28 6.46 -13.43
CA THR A 341 0.18 7.39 -13.70
C THR A 341 0.63 8.58 -14.55
N GLU A 342 1.81 9.13 -14.26
CA GLU A 342 2.37 10.23 -15.07
C GLU A 342 2.50 9.83 -16.55
N GLN A 343 3.05 8.63 -16.82
CA GLN A 343 3.16 8.14 -18.20
C GLN A 343 1.78 7.93 -18.85
N ALA A 344 0.80 7.42 -18.10
CA ALA A 344 -0.57 7.27 -18.61
C ALA A 344 -1.19 8.61 -19.04
N ILE A 345 -0.98 9.68 -18.26
CA ILE A 345 -1.45 11.03 -18.60
C ILE A 345 -0.70 11.57 -19.83
N ILE A 346 0.62 11.35 -19.93
CA ILE A 346 1.41 11.72 -21.12
C ILE A 346 0.85 11.03 -22.36
N ASN A 347 0.65 9.71 -22.31
CA ASN A 347 0.09 8.94 -23.41
C ASN A 347 -1.29 9.49 -23.86
N GLU A 348 -2.15 9.83 -22.91
CA GLU A 348 -3.46 10.40 -23.22
C GLU A 348 -3.36 11.81 -23.84
N ALA A 349 -2.45 12.65 -23.32
CA ALA A 349 -2.20 13.98 -23.90
C ALA A 349 -1.69 13.87 -25.36
N HIS A 350 -0.72 12.99 -25.60
CA HIS A 350 -0.19 12.76 -26.96
C HIS A 350 -1.24 12.17 -27.90
N ARG A 351 -2.08 11.24 -27.43
CA ARG A 351 -3.20 10.71 -28.22
C ARG A 351 -4.17 11.79 -28.68
N ARG A 352 -4.32 12.87 -27.90
CA ARG A 352 -5.12 14.04 -28.24
C ARG A 352 -4.37 15.12 -29.02
N GLY A 353 -3.09 14.89 -29.31
CA GLY A 353 -2.24 15.84 -30.04
C GLY A 353 -1.69 16.99 -29.20
N TYR A 354 -1.73 16.88 -27.87
CA TYR A 354 -1.16 17.87 -26.96
C TYR A 354 0.27 17.55 -26.57
N VAL A 355 1.05 18.60 -26.33
CA VAL A 355 2.39 18.55 -25.78
C VAL A 355 2.34 18.83 -24.27
N VAL A 356 3.09 18.04 -23.47
CA VAL A 356 3.04 18.14 -22.01
C VAL A 356 4.19 19.01 -21.45
N PRO A 357 3.98 19.68 -20.30
CA PRO A 357 5.01 20.54 -19.69
C PRO A 357 6.19 19.70 -19.17
N ASP A 358 7.36 20.34 -18.99
CA ASP A 358 8.46 19.78 -18.21
C ASP A 358 8.10 19.71 -16.72
N ARG A 359 8.75 18.81 -15.96
CA ARG A 359 8.61 18.75 -14.50
C ARG A 359 9.13 20.04 -13.86
N LYS A 360 8.36 20.57 -12.90
CA LYS A 360 8.80 21.74 -12.11
C LYS A 360 10.04 21.38 -11.29
N ARG A 361 11.10 22.20 -11.40
CA ARG A 361 12.37 21.94 -10.69
C ARG A 361 12.38 22.43 -9.25
N GLU A 362 11.60 23.47 -8.93
CA GLU A 362 11.51 24.05 -7.59
C GLU A 362 10.32 23.49 -6.80
N ARG A 363 10.60 22.96 -5.61
CA ARG A 363 9.62 22.37 -4.70
C ARG A 363 9.58 23.20 -3.41
N LYS A 364 9.11 24.45 -3.46
CA LYS A 364 9.04 25.34 -2.29
C LYS A 364 7.69 25.38 -1.58
N GLU A 365 6.66 24.75 -2.13
CA GLU A 365 5.31 24.83 -1.58
C GLU A 365 5.06 23.77 -0.50
N ASN A 366 4.31 24.15 0.53
CA ASN A 366 3.69 23.19 1.43
C ASN A 366 2.73 22.32 0.62
N THR A 367 3.10 21.04 0.46
CA THR A 367 2.38 20.07 -0.38
C THR A 367 1.20 19.42 0.31
N GLN A 368 0.99 19.73 1.59
CA GLN A 368 -0.11 19.20 2.38
C GLN A 368 -1.45 19.72 1.86
N ALA A 369 -2.37 18.81 1.52
CA ALA A 369 -3.75 19.11 1.11
C ALA A 369 -4.74 18.69 2.19
N ALA A 370 -5.90 19.34 2.25
CA ALA A 370 -6.98 18.95 3.15
C ALA A 370 -7.43 17.51 2.85
N GLY A 371 -7.56 16.68 3.87
CA GLY A 371 -7.99 15.29 3.75
C GLY A 371 -9.49 15.13 3.51
N ALA A 372 -9.95 13.88 3.41
CA ALA A 372 -11.34 13.52 3.24
C ALA A 372 -12.25 13.92 4.44
N TYR A 373 -13.55 13.86 4.22
CA TYR A 373 -14.53 13.99 5.30
C TYR A 373 -14.57 12.73 6.15
N VAL A 374 -14.47 12.90 7.47
CA VAL A 374 -14.67 11.82 8.44
C VAL A 374 -15.49 12.37 9.60
N ALA A 375 -16.74 11.94 9.73
CA ALA A 375 -17.64 12.35 10.81
C ALA A 375 -17.21 11.74 12.16
N PHE A 376 -17.66 12.32 13.26
CA PHE A 376 -17.74 11.58 14.52
C PHE A 376 -18.97 10.68 14.48
N PRO A 377 -18.83 9.38 14.78
CA PRO A 377 -19.99 8.50 14.78
C PRO A 377 -20.90 8.76 15.97
N LYS A 378 -22.18 8.44 15.82
CA LYS A 378 -23.05 8.21 16.97
C LYS A 378 -22.60 6.93 17.66
N LYS A 379 -22.04 7.08 18.85
CA LYS A 379 -21.44 5.97 19.60
C LYS A 379 -22.49 4.96 20.06
N GLY A 380 -22.09 3.70 20.16
CA GLY A 380 -22.89 2.61 20.67
C GLY A 380 -23.30 1.60 19.60
N ILE A 381 -24.24 0.74 19.97
CA ILE A 381 -24.82 -0.25 19.07
C ILE A 381 -26.03 0.34 18.38
N HIS A 382 -26.12 0.14 17.07
CA HIS A 382 -27.25 0.48 16.24
C HIS A 382 -27.74 -0.76 15.51
N ASP A 383 -29.06 -0.93 15.42
CA ASP A 383 -29.70 -2.03 14.70
C ASP A 383 -29.97 -1.63 13.25
N TRP A 384 -30.04 -2.63 12.39
CA TRP A 384 -30.38 -2.52 10.97
C TRP A 384 -29.58 -1.41 10.25
N ILE A 385 -28.28 -1.63 10.20
CA ILE A 385 -27.34 -0.69 9.56
C ILE A 385 -27.45 -0.79 8.05
N GLY A 386 -27.67 0.33 7.38
CA GLY A 386 -27.42 0.50 5.96
C GLY A 386 -26.13 1.27 5.72
N SER A 387 -25.44 0.98 4.62
CA SER A 387 -24.42 1.88 4.09
C SER A 387 -24.61 2.15 2.61
N MET A 388 -24.37 3.40 2.23
CA MET A 388 -24.21 3.81 0.83
C MET A 388 -22.76 4.21 0.58
N ASP A 389 -22.26 3.84 -0.59
CA ASP A 389 -20.93 4.15 -1.06
C ASP A 389 -20.96 4.89 -2.40
N LEU A 390 -20.10 5.90 -2.55
CA LEU A 390 -19.96 6.66 -3.79
C LEU A 390 -19.05 5.94 -4.77
N ASN A 391 -19.55 5.61 -5.94
CA ASN A 391 -18.80 4.90 -6.96
C ASN A 391 -17.57 5.69 -7.42
N SER A 392 -16.37 5.28 -6.95
CA SER A 392 -15.10 5.90 -7.32
C SER A 392 -15.16 7.44 -7.11
N LEU A 393 -15.41 7.90 -5.88
CA LEU A 393 -15.67 9.31 -5.55
C LEU A 393 -14.68 10.28 -6.24
N TYR A 394 -13.38 10.15 -5.99
CA TYR A 394 -12.40 11.10 -6.53
C TYR A 394 -12.30 11.08 -8.07
N PRO A 395 -12.22 9.95 -8.75
CA PRO A 395 -12.35 9.89 -10.20
C PRO A 395 -13.62 10.54 -10.73
N SER A 396 -14.75 10.36 -10.03
CA SER A 396 -16.04 10.97 -10.43
C SER A 396 -16.05 12.48 -10.21
N VAL A 397 -15.42 12.99 -9.14
CA VAL A 397 -15.25 14.43 -8.92
C VAL A 397 -14.41 15.08 -10.03
N PHE A 398 -13.28 14.43 -10.42
CA PHE A 398 -12.45 14.89 -11.55
C PHE A 398 -13.25 15.00 -12.85
N ARG A 399 -14.09 14.00 -13.13
CA ARG A 399 -14.91 13.96 -14.34
C ARG A 399 -16.05 14.97 -14.30
N ALA A 400 -16.75 15.08 -13.16
CA ALA A 400 -17.87 16.00 -12.99
C ALA A 400 -17.45 17.47 -13.13
N LEU A 401 -16.37 17.86 -12.47
CA LEU A 401 -15.83 19.23 -12.50
C LEU A 401 -14.85 19.49 -13.64
N ASN A 402 -14.55 18.48 -14.47
CA ASN A 402 -13.60 18.59 -15.57
C ASN A 402 -12.21 19.07 -15.12
N MET A 403 -11.69 18.52 -14.02
CA MET A 403 -10.46 18.99 -13.39
C MET A 403 -9.21 18.57 -14.15
N GLY A 404 -8.49 19.55 -14.65
CA GLY A 404 -7.18 19.39 -15.30
C GLY A 404 -6.43 20.73 -15.22
N GLN A 405 -5.11 20.69 -15.38
CA GLN A 405 -4.32 21.93 -15.41
C GLN A 405 -4.73 22.83 -16.61
N GLU A 406 -5.12 22.24 -17.71
CA GLU A 406 -5.56 22.92 -18.93
C GLU A 406 -6.97 23.51 -18.84
N THR A 407 -7.78 23.00 -17.95
CA THR A 407 -9.15 23.52 -17.74
C THR A 407 -9.23 24.57 -16.64
N LEU A 408 -8.15 24.76 -15.90
CA LEU A 408 -8.08 25.68 -14.78
C LEU A 408 -8.17 27.12 -15.26
N VAL A 409 -9.05 27.90 -14.65
CA VAL A 409 -9.28 29.33 -14.96
C VAL A 409 -8.64 30.21 -13.90
N GLY A 410 -8.82 29.87 -12.64
CA GLY A 410 -8.32 30.62 -11.51
C GLY A 410 -8.83 30.04 -10.19
N GLN A 411 -8.44 30.68 -9.09
CA GLN A 411 -8.87 30.26 -7.76
C GLN A 411 -9.23 31.47 -6.90
N LEU A 412 -10.34 31.37 -6.21
CA LEU A 412 -10.69 32.33 -5.17
C LEU A 412 -9.76 32.13 -3.98
N ARG A 413 -9.12 33.18 -3.57
CA ARG A 413 -8.29 33.22 -2.40
C ARG A 413 -8.97 34.07 -1.33
N GLN A 414 -9.26 33.45 -0.19
CA GLN A 414 -9.61 34.19 1.02
C GLN A 414 -8.30 34.53 1.71
N ASP A 415 -8.03 35.79 1.98
CA ASP A 415 -6.72 36.28 2.44
C ASP A 415 -6.18 35.61 3.71
N TYR A 416 -7.07 35.04 4.51
CA TYR A 416 -6.73 34.44 5.80
C TYR A 416 -6.67 32.91 5.79
N THR A 417 -6.93 32.24 4.68
CA THR A 417 -7.19 30.80 4.71
C THR A 417 -6.01 29.97 5.16
N ASP A 418 -4.84 30.14 4.56
CA ASP A 418 -3.65 29.36 4.93
C ASP A 418 -3.12 29.79 6.31
N GLU A 419 -3.16 31.10 6.61
CA GLU A 419 -2.73 31.63 7.90
C GLU A 419 -3.67 31.17 9.01
N GLU A 420 -4.99 31.22 8.82
CA GLU A 420 -5.96 30.77 9.80
C GLU A 420 -5.87 29.26 10.06
N VAL A 421 -5.71 28.45 9.01
CA VAL A 421 -5.51 27.00 9.16
C VAL A 421 -4.21 26.70 9.89
N ASN A 422 -3.12 27.38 9.55
CA ASN A 422 -1.85 27.24 10.24
C ASN A 422 -1.96 27.66 11.71
N ASN A 423 -2.66 28.75 12.01
CA ASN A 423 -2.90 29.19 13.39
C ASN A 423 -3.72 28.15 14.16
N LYS A 424 -4.75 27.55 13.59
CA LYS A 424 -5.50 26.45 14.23
C LYS A 424 -4.64 25.24 14.52
N ILE A 425 -3.70 24.88 13.65
CA ILE A 425 -2.77 23.79 13.87
C ILE A 425 -1.78 24.13 14.98
N MET A 426 -1.19 25.31 14.94
CA MET A 426 -0.11 25.72 15.86
C MET A 426 -0.62 26.14 17.24
N LEU A 427 -1.68 26.95 17.29
CA LEU A 427 -2.20 27.54 18.51
C LEU A 427 -3.28 26.68 19.17
N GLU A 428 -4.22 26.15 18.39
CA GLU A 428 -5.31 25.34 18.92
C GLU A 428 -4.97 23.84 18.94
N LYS A 429 -3.80 23.44 18.46
CA LYS A 429 -3.32 22.04 18.38
C LYS A 429 -4.30 21.11 17.68
N LYS A 430 -5.07 21.62 16.73
CA LYS A 430 -5.97 20.82 15.91
C LYS A 430 -5.19 19.99 14.89
N SER A 431 -5.72 18.82 14.54
CA SER A 431 -5.19 18.07 13.41
C SER A 431 -5.35 18.87 12.11
N PHE A 432 -4.54 18.59 11.11
CA PHE A 432 -4.65 19.25 9.80
C PHE A 432 -6.07 19.12 9.21
N ALA A 433 -6.68 17.94 9.30
CA ALA A 433 -8.05 17.72 8.82
C ALA A 433 -9.09 18.56 9.59
N ASP A 434 -8.96 18.65 10.92
CA ASP A 434 -9.88 19.41 11.76
C ASP A 434 -9.69 20.93 11.58
N ALA A 435 -8.49 21.39 11.28
CA ALA A 435 -8.22 22.80 10.99
C ALA A 435 -8.90 23.29 9.69
N TRP A 436 -9.09 22.39 8.74
CA TRP A 436 -9.81 22.64 7.49
C TRP A 436 -11.32 22.38 7.59
N LEU A 437 -11.80 21.85 8.71
CA LEU A 437 -13.21 21.58 8.90
C LEU A 437 -14.01 22.90 8.89
N GLY A 438 -15.02 22.96 8.04
CA GLY A 438 -15.85 24.14 7.87
C GLY A 438 -15.22 25.26 7.00
N LYS A 439 -14.01 25.02 6.43
CA LYS A 439 -13.40 25.95 5.49
C LYS A 439 -13.59 25.47 4.08
N PHE A 440 -14.24 26.00 3.16
CA PHE A 440 -14.53 25.47 1.83
C PHE A 440 -15.53 24.31 1.81
N GLY A 441 -16.71 24.51 2.37
CA GLY A 441 -17.88 23.68 2.07
C GLY A 441 -18.78 24.39 1.07
N SER A 442 -19.58 23.66 0.29
CA SER A 442 -20.61 24.26 -0.58
C SER A 442 -21.49 25.26 0.17
N ASN A 443 -21.86 24.93 1.40
CA ASN A 443 -22.67 25.79 2.26
C ASN A 443 -21.98 27.10 2.64
N GLU A 444 -20.66 27.16 2.69
CA GLU A 444 -19.91 28.39 2.94
C GLU A 444 -19.88 29.28 1.72
N TYR A 445 -19.80 28.67 0.54
CA TYR A 445 -19.92 29.39 -0.74
C TYR A 445 -21.29 30.02 -0.90
N GLU A 446 -22.36 29.23 -0.68
CA GLU A 446 -23.71 29.73 -0.67
C GLU A 446 -23.89 30.84 0.38
N MET A 447 -23.29 30.68 1.56
CA MET A 447 -23.32 31.67 2.63
C MET A 447 -22.61 32.99 2.24
N VAL A 448 -21.44 32.90 1.58
CA VAL A 448 -20.70 34.08 1.11
C VAL A 448 -21.43 34.75 -0.06
N MET A 449 -21.93 33.97 -1.02
CA MET A 449 -22.57 34.51 -2.22
C MET A 449 -24.01 34.98 -2.00
N GLU A 450 -24.77 34.35 -1.10
CA GLU A 450 -26.17 34.72 -0.85
C GLU A 450 -26.36 35.60 0.39
N LYS A 451 -25.58 35.45 1.45
CA LYS A 451 -25.76 36.14 2.74
C LYS A 451 -24.79 37.29 2.92
N ASP A 452 -23.60 37.24 2.34
CA ASP A 452 -22.64 38.35 2.37
C ASP A 452 -22.14 38.67 0.97
N VAL A 453 -23.03 39.17 0.15
CA VAL A 453 -22.77 39.56 -1.26
C VAL A 453 -21.66 40.55 -1.41
N ASN A 454 -21.32 41.29 -0.36
CA ASN A 454 -20.30 42.32 -0.35
C ASN A 454 -18.94 41.84 0.18
N HIS A 455 -18.85 40.57 0.60
CA HIS A 455 -17.58 40.03 1.06
C HIS A 455 -16.53 40.07 -0.05
N VAL A 456 -15.41 40.73 0.22
CA VAL A 456 -14.34 40.93 -0.75
C VAL A 456 -13.39 39.72 -0.73
N MET A 457 -13.09 39.19 -1.91
CA MET A 457 -12.17 38.10 -2.15
C MET A 457 -11.20 38.45 -3.28
N HIS A 458 -10.15 37.70 -3.41
CA HIS A 458 -9.23 37.80 -4.53
C HIS A 458 -9.38 36.59 -5.46
N LEU A 459 -9.55 36.83 -6.74
CA LEU A 459 -9.53 35.79 -7.78
C LEU A 459 -8.15 35.80 -8.44
N ASP A 460 -7.34 34.80 -8.15
CA ASP A 460 -6.04 34.60 -8.80
C ASP A 460 -6.25 33.80 -10.09
N MET A 461 -5.98 34.45 -11.22
CA MET A 461 -6.16 33.88 -12.54
C MET A 461 -4.92 33.10 -13.02
N GLU A 462 -5.10 32.16 -13.95
CA GLU A 462 -3.97 31.38 -14.51
C GLU A 462 -3.01 32.22 -15.36
N ASP A 463 -3.41 33.38 -15.83
CA ASP A 463 -2.53 34.34 -16.54
C ASP A 463 -1.62 35.12 -15.58
N GLY A 464 -1.73 34.90 -14.26
CA GLY A 464 -0.96 35.59 -13.23
C GLY A 464 -1.57 36.92 -12.76
N THR A 465 -2.75 37.28 -13.26
CA THR A 465 -3.48 38.45 -12.75
C THR A 465 -4.28 38.10 -11.50
N THR A 466 -4.41 39.06 -10.58
CA THR A 466 -5.29 38.95 -9.42
C THR A 466 -6.36 40.04 -9.52
N VAL A 467 -7.61 39.64 -9.37
CA VAL A 467 -8.75 40.56 -9.42
C VAL A 467 -9.47 40.54 -8.07
N GLU A 468 -9.75 41.71 -7.53
CA GLU A 468 -10.60 41.83 -6.35
C GLU A 468 -12.06 41.66 -6.80
N VAL A 469 -12.80 40.81 -6.16
CA VAL A 469 -14.18 40.43 -6.47
C VAL A 469 -15.01 40.32 -5.19
N THR A 470 -16.30 40.64 -5.30
CA THR A 470 -17.25 40.35 -4.22
C THR A 470 -17.92 39.00 -4.39
N GLY A 471 -18.63 38.52 -3.36
CA GLY A 471 -19.46 37.32 -3.47
C GLY A 471 -20.48 37.39 -4.60
N ALA A 472 -21.10 38.58 -4.80
CA ALA A 472 -22.02 38.84 -5.90
C ALA A 472 -21.32 38.75 -7.28
N ASP A 473 -20.12 39.28 -7.40
CA ASP A 473 -19.34 39.20 -8.64
C ASP A 473 -19.01 37.77 -9.01
N VAL A 474 -18.57 36.94 -8.05
CA VAL A 474 -18.26 35.52 -8.27
C VAL A 474 -19.51 34.74 -8.68
N TYR A 475 -20.64 34.98 -8.01
CA TYR A 475 -21.89 34.33 -8.37
C TYR A 475 -22.33 34.69 -9.79
N ASN A 476 -22.28 35.99 -10.13
CA ASN A 476 -22.60 36.44 -11.48
C ASN A 476 -21.62 35.85 -12.53
N LEU A 477 -20.34 35.82 -12.21
CA LEU A 477 -19.32 35.33 -13.11
C LEU A 477 -19.47 33.85 -13.43
N VAL A 478 -19.71 33.02 -12.41
CA VAL A 478 -19.79 31.55 -12.58
C VAL A 478 -21.19 31.07 -13.00
N PHE A 479 -22.26 31.61 -12.39
CA PHE A 479 -23.61 31.06 -12.58
C PHE A 479 -24.50 31.87 -13.54
N LYS A 480 -24.20 33.18 -13.80
CA LYS A 480 -25.10 34.06 -14.59
C LYS A 480 -24.48 34.62 -15.85
N SER A 481 -23.16 34.67 -15.96
CA SER A 481 -22.49 35.30 -17.12
C SER A 481 -22.60 34.50 -18.42
N GLY A 482 -23.00 33.22 -18.36
CA GLY A 482 -22.99 32.31 -19.49
C GLY A 482 -21.61 31.78 -19.86
N GLN A 483 -20.59 32.06 -19.05
CA GLN A 483 -19.28 31.45 -19.23
C GLN A 483 -19.40 29.94 -18.97
N PRO A 484 -18.71 29.09 -19.79
CA PRO A 484 -18.72 27.66 -19.60
C PRO A 484 -17.79 27.25 -18.44
N TRP A 485 -18.10 27.69 -17.24
CA TRP A 485 -17.30 27.50 -16.04
C TRP A 485 -18.10 26.84 -14.94
N ASN A 486 -17.41 26.03 -14.17
CA ASN A 486 -17.87 25.55 -12.88
C ASN A 486 -16.88 25.94 -11.78
N ILE A 487 -17.26 25.74 -10.53
CA ILE A 487 -16.46 26.06 -9.36
C ILE A 487 -16.41 24.88 -8.41
N SER A 488 -15.26 24.59 -7.83
CA SER A 488 -15.12 23.55 -6.79
C SER A 488 -15.33 24.11 -5.39
N ALA A 489 -15.45 23.23 -4.41
CA ALA A 489 -15.72 23.62 -3.02
C ALA A 489 -14.62 24.49 -2.38
N ASN A 490 -13.40 24.51 -2.92
CA ASN A 490 -12.33 25.41 -2.49
C ASN A 490 -12.17 26.66 -3.36
N GLY A 491 -13.13 26.95 -4.23
CA GLY A 491 -13.12 28.15 -5.04
C GLY A 491 -12.24 28.08 -6.29
N THR A 492 -11.82 26.91 -6.70
CA THR A 492 -11.10 26.75 -7.96
C THR A 492 -12.10 26.64 -9.11
N ILE A 493 -11.89 27.43 -10.17
CA ILE A 493 -12.79 27.53 -11.31
C ILE A 493 -12.19 26.74 -12.47
N PHE A 494 -13.01 25.91 -13.13
CA PHE A 494 -12.63 25.10 -14.27
C PHE A 494 -13.53 25.36 -15.47
N LYS A 495 -12.97 25.21 -16.68
CA LYS A 495 -13.71 25.27 -17.94
C LYS A 495 -14.50 23.99 -18.19
N THR A 496 -15.66 24.12 -18.83
CA THR A 496 -16.56 23.01 -19.16
C THR A 496 -16.86 22.88 -20.65
N ASP A 497 -16.29 23.75 -21.51
CA ASP A 497 -16.52 23.79 -22.94
C ASP A 497 -15.72 22.75 -23.75
N PHE A 498 -14.73 22.14 -23.15
CA PHE A 498 -13.99 21.01 -23.71
C PHE A 498 -13.61 20.02 -22.60
N GLN A 499 -13.38 18.76 -22.94
CA GLN A 499 -12.99 17.73 -21.99
C GLN A 499 -11.48 17.77 -21.72
N GLY A 500 -11.10 17.90 -20.45
CA GLY A 500 -9.71 17.84 -19.99
C GLY A 500 -9.06 16.48 -20.25
N VAL A 501 -7.73 16.43 -20.28
CA VAL A 501 -6.94 15.21 -20.50
C VAL A 501 -7.17 14.20 -19.38
N VAL A 502 -7.04 14.63 -18.13
CA VAL A 502 -7.23 13.74 -16.97
C VAL A 502 -8.69 13.27 -16.84
N PRO A 503 -9.72 14.13 -16.91
CA PRO A 503 -11.11 13.68 -16.92
C PRO A 503 -11.42 12.66 -18.02
N GLY A 504 -10.93 12.88 -19.23
CA GLY A 504 -11.17 11.96 -20.33
C GLY A 504 -10.42 10.64 -20.20
N LEU A 505 -9.20 10.66 -19.66
CA LEU A 505 -8.48 9.42 -19.31
C LEU A 505 -9.27 8.59 -18.29
N LEU A 506 -9.79 9.24 -17.24
CA LEU A 506 -10.60 8.58 -16.21
C LEU A 506 -11.92 8.04 -16.78
N GLU A 507 -12.56 8.77 -17.68
CA GLU A 507 -13.78 8.32 -18.35
C GLU A 507 -13.50 7.07 -19.20
N ARG A 508 -12.43 7.08 -19.97
CA ARG A 508 -12.02 5.93 -20.78
C ARG A 508 -11.72 4.71 -19.89
N TRP A 509 -10.91 4.85 -18.85
CA TRP A 509 -10.62 3.74 -17.92
C TRP A 509 -11.85 3.20 -17.22
N TYR A 510 -12.80 4.08 -16.87
CA TYR A 510 -14.05 3.66 -16.25
C TYR A 510 -14.93 2.85 -17.23
N ALA A 511 -15.06 3.33 -18.48
CA ALA A 511 -15.80 2.65 -19.53
C ALA A 511 -15.19 1.27 -19.85
N GLU A 512 -13.86 1.22 -20.05
CA GLU A 512 -13.12 -0.02 -20.28
C GLU A 512 -13.30 -1.02 -19.12
N ARG A 513 -13.27 -0.53 -17.88
CA ARG A 513 -13.50 -1.37 -16.69
C ARG A 513 -14.90 -1.97 -16.69
N LYS A 514 -15.93 -1.20 -17.02
CA LYS A 514 -17.32 -1.70 -17.11
C LYS A 514 -17.48 -2.75 -18.18
N GLU A 515 -16.85 -2.57 -19.33
CA GLU A 515 -16.84 -3.57 -20.39
C GLU A 515 -16.14 -4.87 -19.94
N LEU A 516 -14.99 -4.77 -19.29
CA LEU A 516 -14.25 -5.91 -18.76
C LEU A 516 -15.05 -6.66 -17.67
N GLN A 517 -15.78 -5.93 -16.80
CA GLN A 517 -16.68 -6.52 -15.82
C GLN A 517 -17.84 -7.26 -16.48
N ALA A 518 -18.39 -6.74 -17.59
CA ALA A 518 -19.43 -7.42 -18.34
C ALA A 518 -18.89 -8.71 -19.00
N LYS A 519 -17.69 -8.67 -19.59
CA LYS A 519 -17.02 -9.87 -20.12
C LYS A 519 -16.77 -10.91 -19.04
N LYS A 520 -16.32 -10.50 -17.84
CA LYS A 520 -16.18 -11.41 -16.70
C LYS A 520 -17.48 -12.09 -16.32
N LYS A 521 -18.60 -11.35 -16.30
CA LYS A 521 -19.94 -11.90 -15.97
C LYS A 521 -20.46 -12.88 -17.03
N SER A 522 -20.07 -12.72 -18.29
CA SER A 522 -20.46 -13.59 -19.40
C SER A 522 -19.49 -14.74 -19.64
N ALA A 523 -18.35 -14.79 -18.95
CA ALA A 523 -17.36 -15.84 -19.08
C ALA A 523 -17.91 -17.19 -18.57
N THR A 524 -17.57 -18.27 -19.25
CA THR A 524 -18.08 -19.61 -18.99
C THR A 524 -17.05 -20.55 -18.36
N THR A 525 -15.78 -20.19 -18.42
CA THR A 525 -14.67 -20.96 -17.83
C THR A 525 -13.96 -20.19 -16.73
N ASP A 526 -13.44 -20.89 -15.72
CA ASP A 526 -12.67 -20.27 -14.63
C ASP A 526 -11.45 -19.49 -15.17
N ALA A 527 -10.80 -20.00 -16.20
CA ALA A 527 -9.68 -19.32 -16.84
C ALA A 527 -10.08 -17.96 -17.45
N GLU A 528 -11.22 -17.88 -18.14
CA GLU A 528 -11.75 -16.62 -18.67
C GLU A 528 -12.17 -15.66 -17.56
N ILE A 529 -12.83 -16.18 -16.50
CA ILE A 529 -13.21 -15.36 -15.34
C ILE A 529 -11.98 -14.72 -14.73
N VAL A 530 -10.92 -15.49 -14.47
CA VAL A 530 -9.65 -14.98 -13.92
C VAL A 530 -8.99 -13.99 -14.88
N PHE A 531 -8.97 -14.26 -16.17
CA PHE A 531 -8.40 -13.38 -17.20
C PHE A 531 -9.08 -12.01 -17.24
N TRP A 532 -10.40 -11.97 -17.29
CA TRP A 532 -11.15 -10.69 -17.32
C TRP A 532 -11.13 -9.97 -15.99
N ASP A 533 -11.13 -10.72 -14.86
CA ASP A 533 -11.04 -10.13 -13.53
C ASP A 533 -9.73 -9.37 -13.35
N LYS A 534 -8.63 -9.94 -13.78
CA LYS A 534 -7.31 -9.30 -13.73
C LYS A 534 -7.27 -7.99 -14.53
N ARG A 535 -7.79 -8.01 -15.77
CA ARG A 535 -7.82 -6.83 -16.63
C ARG A 535 -8.68 -5.70 -16.07
N GLN A 536 -9.86 -6.02 -15.49
CA GLN A 536 -10.66 -5.00 -14.82
C GLN A 536 -9.98 -4.47 -13.55
N LEU A 537 -9.21 -5.32 -12.84
CA LEU A 537 -8.44 -4.92 -11.66
C LEU A 537 -7.34 -3.90 -12.03
N VAL A 538 -6.65 -4.07 -13.16
CA VAL A 538 -5.71 -3.06 -13.68
C VAL A 538 -6.37 -1.69 -13.80
N LYS A 539 -7.55 -1.62 -14.41
CA LYS A 539 -8.29 -0.35 -14.54
C LYS A 539 -8.70 0.23 -13.18
N LYS A 540 -9.10 -0.63 -12.23
CA LYS A 540 -9.39 -0.20 -10.84
C LYS A 540 -8.16 0.38 -10.17
N ILE A 541 -6.99 -0.24 -10.32
CA ILE A 541 -5.72 0.25 -9.76
C ILE A 541 -5.34 1.59 -10.37
N ASN A 542 -5.41 1.73 -11.70
CA ASN A 542 -5.13 2.98 -12.41
C ASN A 542 -6.04 4.12 -11.95
N LEU A 543 -7.37 3.88 -11.88
CA LEU A 543 -8.36 4.85 -11.40
C LEU A 543 -8.06 5.34 -9.98
N ASN A 544 -7.79 4.41 -9.06
CA ASN A 544 -7.56 4.74 -7.65
C ASN A 544 -6.19 5.38 -7.39
N SER A 545 -5.20 5.10 -8.23
CA SER A 545 -3.84 5.63 -8.08
C SER A 545 -3.70 7.08 -8.57
N LEU A 546 -4.57 7.53 -9.48
CA LEU A 546 -4.42 8.80 -10.19
C LEU A 546 -4.45 10.00 -9.24
N TYR A 547 -5.41 10.07 -8.33
CA TYR A 547 -5.53 11.16 -7.36
C TYR A 547 -4.27 11.30 -6.50
N GLY A 548 -3.80 10.19 -5.90
CA GLY A 548 -2.60 10.18 -5.08
C GLY A 548 -1.32 10.53 -5.86
N ALA A 549 -1.26 10.15 -7.14
CA ALA A 549 -0.14 10.49 -8.01
C ALA A 549 -0.09 11.98 -8.35
N ILE A 550 -1.22 12.60 -8.69
CA ILE A 550 -1.29 14.05 -9.00
C ILE A 550 -0.97 14.91 -7.78
N LEU A 551 -1.31 14.45 -6.57
CA LEU A 551 -0.94 15.14 -5.32
C LEU A 551 0.52 14.93 -4.89
N ASN A 552 1.27 14.08 -5.56
CA ASN A 552 2.68 13.90 -5.26
C ASN A 552 3.51 14.99 -5.95
N PRO A 553 4.33 15.76 -5.19
CA PRO A 553 5.18 16.80 -5.78
C PRO A 553 6.18 16.30 -6.81
N GLY A 554 6.45 14.99 -6.83
CA GLY A 554 7.28 14.33 -7.86
C GLY A 554 6.58 14.15 -9.20
N CYS A 555 5.26 14.34 -9.27
CA CYS A 555 4.49 14.22 -10.50
C CYS A 555 4.61 15.51 -11.35
N ARG A 556 4.72 15.36 -12.66
CA ARG A 556 4.70 16.44 -13.65
C ARG A 556 3.43 17.28 -13.57
N PHE A 557 2.31 16.62 -13.30
CA PHE A 557 0.96 17.20 -13.24
C PHE A 557 0.54 17.59 -11.81
N PHE A 558 1.50 17.73 -10.88
CA PHE A 558 1.20 18.18 -9.53
C PHE A 558 0.60 19.57 -9.51
N ASP A 559 -0.59 19.69 -8.93
CA ASP A 559 -1.22 20.97 -8.61
C ASP A 559 -2.04 20.84 -7.32
N LYS A 560 -1.64 21.59 -6.27
CA LYS A 560 -2.29 21.58 -4.97
C LYS A 560 -3.76 22.01 -5.05
N ARG A 561 -4.08 22.95 -5.92
CA ARG A 561 -5.46 23.47 -6.11
C ARG A 561 -6.39 22.37 -6.59
N ILE A 562 -5.95 21.58 -7.58
CA ILE A 562 -6.71 20.43 -8.10
C ILE A 562 -6.89 19.38 -7.00
N GLY A 563 -5.85 19.09 -6.23
CA GLY A 563 -5.91 18.15 -5.13
C GLY A 563 -6.90 18.54 -4.02
N GLN A 564 -6.88 19.80 -3.62
CA GLN A 564 -7.83 20.35 -2.64
C GLN A 564 -9.26 20.44 -3.22
N SER A 565 -9.40 20.78 -4.50
CA SER A 565 -10.70 20.74 -5.18
C SER A 565 -11.34 19.36 -5.09
N THR A 566 -10.54 18.32 -5.30
CA THR A 566 -11.02 16.94 -5.24
C THR A 566 -11.53 16.55 -3.85
N THR A 567 -10.71 16.77 -2.81
CA THR A 567 -11.09 16.34 -1.45
C THR A 567 -12.20 17.18 -0.86
N LEU A 568 -12.18 18.50 -1.06
CA LEU A 568 -13.17 19.39 -0.46
C LEU A 568 -14.53 19.28 -1.16
N THR A 569 -14.54 19.11 -2.49
CA THR A 569 -15.79 18.80 -3.19
C THR A 569 -16.32 17.42 -2.82
N GLY A 570 -15.42 16.43 -2.70
CA GLY A 570 -15.80 15.11 -2.19
C GLY A 570 -16.44 15.16 -0.81
N ARG A 571 -15.93 16.00 0.11
CA ARG A 571 -16.56 16.24 1.43
C ARG A 571 -17.97 16.77 1.30
N ALA A 572 -18.18 17.75 0.41
CA ALA A 572 -19.50 18.34 0.18
C ALA A 572 -20.49 17.29 -0.36
N ILE A 573 -20.05 16.47 -1.31
CA ILE A 573 -20.87 15.40 -1.89
C ILE A 573 -21.25 14.35 -0.83
N THR A 574 -20.30 13.91 0.01
CA THR A 574 -20.57 12.93 1.07
C THR A 574 -21.54 13.50 2.13
N ARG A 575 -21.43 14.80 2.46
CA ARG A 575 -22.39 15.48 3.34
C ARG A 575 -23.78 15.58 2.71
N HIS A 576 -23.85 15.93 1.41
CA HIS A 576 -25.12 15.93 0.69
C HIS A 576 -25.79 14.56 0.73
N MET A 577 -25.03 13.50 0.42
CA MET A 577 -25.50 12.13 0.50
C MET A 577 -26.13 11.81 1.87
N GLY A 578 -25.44 12.17 2.96
CA GLY A 578 -25.96 11.99 4.31
C GLY A 578 -27.20 12.84 4.60
N ALA A 579 -27.19 14.12 4.23
CA ALA A 579 -28.31 15.03 4.47
C ALA A 579 -29.56 14.61 3.70
N GLU A 580 -29.38 14.18 2.45
CA GLU A 580 -30.47 13.71 1.60
C GLU A 580 -31.04 12.37 2.10
N THR A 581 -30.19 11.46 2.56
CA THR A 581 -30.62 10.22 3.21
C THR A 581 -31.48 10.52 4.44
N ASN A 582 -31.05 11.41 5.32
CA ASN A 582 -31.82 11.81 6.48
C ASN A 582 -33.14 12.48 6.08
N ARG A 583 -33.14 13.35 5.06
CA ARG A 583 -34.33 14.01 4.54
C ARG A 583 -35.38 13.01 4.05
N MET A 584 -34.97 11.96 3.38
CA MET A 584 -35.89 10.93 2.88
C MET A 584 -36.57 10.16 4.00
N PHE A 585 -35.87 9.93 5.11
CA PHE A 585 -36.47 9.27 6.28
C PHE A 585 -37.27 10.21 7.17
N THR A 586 -36.85 11.46 7.36
CA THR A 586 -37.36 12.36 8.41
C THR A 586 -37.99 13.65 7.88
N GLY A 587 -37.80 13.95 6.60
CA GLY A 587 -38.15 15.24 6.01
C GLY A 587 -37.14 16.38 6.27
N VAL A 588 -36.09 16.12 7.07
CA VAL A 588 -35.08 17.14 7.46
C VAL A 588 -33.78 16.93 6.72
N TYR A 589 -33.30 17.94 5.99
CA TYR A 589 -32.02 17.94 5.31
C TYR A 589 -30.88 18.25 6.29
N ASP A 590 -30.26 17.18 6.87
CA ASP A 590 -29.21 17.28 7.87
C ASP A 590 -28.28 16.05 7.78
N HIS A 591 -27.01 16.27 7.46
CA HIS A 591 -26.02 15.19 7.33
C HIS A 591 -25.57 14.60 8.69
N THR A 592 -26.03 15.16 9.79
CA THR A 592 -25.86 14.65 11.17
C THR A 592 -27.18 14.23 11.80
N GLY A 593 -28.29 14.26 11.03
CA GLY A 593 -29.62 13.95 11.44
C GLY A 593 -29.80 12.57 12.10
N GLU A 594 -30.95 12.33 12.70
CA GLU A 594 -31.14 11.18 13.61
C GLU A 594 -30.91 9.81 12.97
N THR A 595 -31.16 9.66 11.68
CA THR A 595 -30.91 8.40 10.95
C THR A 595 -29.47 8.18 10.55
N ILE A 596 -28.62 9.21 10.54
CA ILE A 596 -27.22 9.12 10.14
C ILE A 596 -26.37 8.72 11.34
N ILE A 597 -25.60 7.64 11.19
CA ILE A 597 -24.73 7.10 12.23
C ILE A 597 -23.30 7.59 12.05
N TYR A 598 -22.76 7.48 10.82
CA TYR A 598 -21.36 7.76 10.53
C TYR A 598 -21.15 8.09 9.04
N GLY A 599 -20.13 8.90 8.75
CA GLY A 599 -19.67 9.17 7.39
C GLY A 599 -18.15 9.09 7.29
N ASP A 600 -17.63 8.44 6.26
CA ASP A 600 -16.20 8.29 6.04
C ASP A 600 -15.86 8.35 4.56
N THR A 601 -15.20 9.40 4.15
CA THR A 601 -14.66 9.64 2.80
C THR A 601 -15.73 9.61 1.71
N ASP A 602 -16.18 8.43 1.31
CA ASP A 602 -17.10 8.14 0.21
C ASP A 602 -18.35 7.37 0.68
N SER A 603 -18.42 7.02 1.96
CA SER A 603 -19.51 6.23 2.51
C SER A 603 -20.27 6.94 3.62
N VAL A 604 -21.57 6.66 3.70
CA VAL A 604 -22.48 7.07 4.79
C VAL A 604 -23.15 5.84 5.37
N TYR A 605 -23.06 5.70 6.69
CA TYR A 605 -23.73 4.66 7.49
C TYR A 605 -24.95 5.25 8.17
N PHE A 606 -26.08 4.58 8.04
CA PHE A 606 -27.36 5.05 8.52
C PHE A 606 -28.23 3.90 9.04
N THR A 607 -29.37 4.23 9.69
CA THR A 607 -30.39 3.27 10.10
C THR A 607 -31.75 3.91 9.94
N ALA A 608 -32.72 3.14 9.47
CA ALA A 608 -34.11 3.57 9.39
C ALA A 608 -34.83 3.54 10.76
N VAL A 609 -34.32 2.80 11.74
CA VAL A 609 -34.98 2.49 13.01
C VAL A 609 -35.57 3.73 13.74
N PRO A 610 -34.85 4.87 13.85
CA PRO A 610 -35.40 6.06 14.53
C PRO A 610 -36.61 6.68 13.81
N ALA A 611 -36.70 6.51 12.50
CA ALA A 611 -37.76 7.10 11.66
C ALA A 611 -38.96 6.18 11.45
N LEU A 612 -38.87 4.92 11.86
CA LEU A 612 -39.96 3.95 11.71
C LEU A 612 -40.90 3.97 12.92
N PRO A 613 -42.20 3.63 12.73
CA PRO A 613 -43.13 3.38 13.82
C PRO A 613 -42.57 2.31 14.79
N LYS A 614 -42.82 2.49 16.09
CA LYS A 614 -42.23 1.62 17.15
C LYS A 614 -42.54 0.12 17.00
N ASP A 615 -43.59 -0.22 16.31
CA ASP A 615 -44.04 -1.61 16.11
C ASP A 615 -43.60 -2.19 14.76
N THR A 616 -42.74 -1.48 14.02
CA THR A 616 -42.27 -1.96 12.72
C THR A 616 -41.08 -2.92 12.92
N GLU A 617 -41.31 -4.19 12.62
CA GLU A 617 -40.22 -5.18 12.55
C GLU A 617 -39.58 -5.15 11.16
N LEU A 618 -38.27 -4.93 11.12
CA LEU A 618 -37.48 -5.08 9.91
C LEU A 618 -36.89 -6.49 9.85
N ASP A 619 -36.96 -7.10 8.67
CA ASP A 619 -36.19 -8.27 8.29
C ASP A 619 -35.18 -7.92 7.21
N LEU A 620 -34.37 -8.90 6.79
CA LEU A 620 -33.30 -8.66 5.80
C LEU A 620 -33.89 -8.20 4.46
N ASP A 621 -34.99 -8.77 4.01
CA ASP A 621 -35.56 -8.46 2.70
C ASP A 621 -36.22 -7.08 2.68
N SER A 622 -36.94 -6.72 3.70
CA SER A 622 -37.58 -5.39 3.85
C SER A 622 -36.51 -4.30 4.01
N ALA A 623 -35.51 -4.51 4.86
CA ALA A 623 -34.39 -3.58 5.02
C ALA A 623 -33.60 -3.39 3.71
N THR A 624 -33.32 -4.48 2.99
CA THR A 624 -32.59 -4.42 1.72
C THR A 624 -33.38 -3.60 0.68
N LYS A 625 -34.69 -3.91 0.49
CA LYS A 625 -35.53 -3.17 -0.47
C LYS A 625 -35.62 -1.68 -0.12
N LEU A 626 -35.81 -1.37 1.17
CA LEU A 626 -35.88 0.02 1.62
C LEU A 626 -34.59 0.77 1.36
N TYR A 627 -33.43 0.17 1.69
CA TYR A 627 -32.15 0.81 1.55
C TYR A 627 -31.68 0.90 0.09
N ASP A 628 -32.03 -0.06 -0.76
CA ASP A 628 -31.84 0.04 -2.21
C ASP A 628 -32.64 1.21 -2.78
N HIS A 629 -33.92 1.34 -2.43
CA HIS A 629 -34.78 2.45 -2.86
C HIS A 629 -34.21 3.81 -2.43
N ILE A 630 -33.86 3.97 -1.15
CA ILE A 630 -33.25 5.22 -0.65
C ILE A 630 -31.95 5.55 -1.38
N SER A 631 -31.12 4.54 -1.63
CA SER A 631 -29.85 4.72 -2.34
C SER A 631 -30.05 5.20 -3.78
N ASP A 632 -31.04 4.64 -4.49
CA ASP A 632 -31.36 5.03 -5.87
C ASP A 632 -31.91 6.47 -5.90
N GLU A 633 -32.82 6.82 -5.00
CA GLU A 633 -33.37 8.17 -4.92
C GLU A 633 -32.32 9.20 -4.56
N VAL A 634 -31.45 8.94 -3.57
CA VAL A 634 -30.31 9.82 -3.23
C VAL A 634 -29.38 9.99 -4.43
N SER A 635 -29.08 8.89 -5.12
CA SER A 635 -28.22 8.92 -6.31
C SER A 635 -28.78 9.81 -7.44
N ASN A 636 -30.11 9.85 -7.58
CA ASN A 636 -30.80 10.65 -8.57
C ASN A 636 -30.70 12.17 -8.28
N THR A 637 -30.40 12.58 -7.05
CA THR A 637 -30.29 14.00 -6.69
C THR A 637 -28.97 14.64 -7.11
N PHE A 638 -27.91 13.86 -7.27
CA PHE A 638 -26.55 14.41 -7.53
C PHE A 638 -26.44 15.33 -8.75
N PRO A 639 -27.00 15.01 -9.92
CA PRO A 639 -26.82 15.86 -11.09
C PRO A 639 -27.36 17.28 -10.88
N GLN A 640 -28.56 17.40 -10.30
CA GLN A 640 -29.18 18.70 -10.03
C GLN A 640 -28.47 19.43 -8.90
N TRP A 641 -28.15 18.74 -7.81
CA TRP A 641 -27.45 19.33 -6.68
C TRP A 641 -26.05 19.86 -7.06
N LEU A 642 -25.28 19.11 -7.89
CA LEU A 642 -23.99 19.57 -8.40
C LEU A 642 -24.13 20.77 -9.35
N ASN A 643 -25.21 20.83 -10.13
CA ASN A 643 -25.51 21.99 -10.97
C ASN A 643 -25.83 23.23 -10.13
N ASP A 644 -26.72 23.09 -9.15
CA ASP A 644 -27.16 24.21 -8.30
C ASP A 644 -26.02 24.73 -7.40
N THR A 645 -25.15 23.83 -6.92
CA THR A 645 -24.10 24.17 -5.95
C THR A 645 -22.79 24.61 -6.61
N PHE A 646 -22.40 23.98 -7.72
CA PHE A 646 -21.08 24.15 -8.34
C PHE A 646 -21.12 24.56 -9.83
N ASN A 647 -22.30 24.80 -10.38
CA ASN A 647 -22.54 25.04 -11.80
C ASN A 647 -21.98 23.92 -12.72
N VAL A 648 -22.00 22.67 -12.22
CA VAL A 648 -21.60 21.49 -13.01
C VAL A 648 -22.70 21.20 -14.05
N PRO A 649 -22.39 21.02 -15.33
CA PRO A 649 -23.38 20.60 -16.32
C PRO A 649 -24.09 19.31 -15.91
N LEU A 650 -25.41 19.22 -16.05
CA LEU A 650 -26.21 18.05 -15.63
C LEU A 650 -25.65 16.71 -16.15
N ALA A 651 -25.23 16.70 -17.43
CA ALA A 651 -24.63 15.52 -18.05
C ALA A 651 -23.32 15.10 -17.38
N SER A 652 -22.50 16.08 -16.98
CA SER A 652 -21.25 15.83 -16.23
C SER A 652 -21.54 15.41 -14.79
N GLY A 653 -22.55 16.00 -14.16
CA GLY A 653 -22.99 15.63 -12.81
C GLY A 653 -23.55 14.19 -12.71
N ALA A 654 -24.09 13.67 -13.80
CA ALA A 654 -24.66 12.31 -13.88
C ALA A 654 -23.62 11.17 -13.72
N VAL A 655 -22.32 11.49 -13.72
CA VAL A 655 -21.27 10.51 -13.44
C VAL A 655 -21.21 10.15 -11.94
N MET A 656 -21.70 11.04 -11.07
CA MET A 656 -21.76 10.82 -9.64
C MET A 656 -22.93 9.90 -9.32
N LYS A 657 -22.61 8.78 -8.68
CA LYS A 657 -23.62 7.77 -8.28
C LYS A 657 -23.24 7.19 -6.93
N ALA A 658 -24.27 6.95 -6.11
CA ALA A 658 -24.15 6.14 -4.91
C ALA A 658 -24.87 4.81 -5.09
N GLY A 659 -24.43 3.81 -4.38
CA GLY A 659 -25.09 2.51 -4.32
C GLY A 659 -25.11 1.98 -2.89
N ARG A 660 -26.10 1.14 -2.56
CA ARG A 660 -26.09 0.44 -1.28
C ARG A 660 -24.94 -0.57 -1.26
N GLU A 661 -24.12 -0.50 -0.21
CA GLU A 661 -23.02 -1.43 0.00
C GLU A 661 -23.43 -2.52 1.01
N VAL A 662 -23.84 -2.14 2.22
CA VAL A 662 -24.08 -3.05 3.33
C VAL A 662 -25.53 -2.98 3.81
N VAL A 663 -26.10 -4.15 4.16
CA VAL A 663 -27.18 -4.28 5.14
C VAL A 663 -26.66 -5.15 6.29
N GLY A 664 -26.65 -4.60 7.50
CA GLY A 664 -26.16 -5.27 8.69
C GLY A 664 -27.24 -5.42 9.74
N ARG A 665 -27.22 -6.52 10.51
CA ARG A 665 -28.16 -6.76 11.61
C ARG A 665 -27.96 -5.78 12.76
N ALA A 666 -26.69 -5.58 13.13
CA ALA A 666 -26.28 -4.62 14.15
C ALA A 666 -24.85 -4.15 13.88
N GLY A 667 -24.52 -2.96 14.38
CA GLY A 667 -23.16 -2.41 14.28
C GLY A 667 -22.80 -1.61 15.51
N LEU A 668 -21.55 -1.76 15.94
CA LEU A 668 -20.92 -1.01 17.02
C LEU A 668 -20.06 0.10 16.42
N PHE A 669 -20.32 1.36 16.84
CA PHE A 669 -19.51 2.52 16.43
C PHE A 669 -18.87 3.16 17.66
N ILE A 670 -17.53 3.27 17.67
CA ILE A 670 -16.76 3.75 18.83
C ILE A 670 -16.23 5.19 18.60
N THR A 671 -15.52 5.38 17.50
CA THR A 671 -14.95 6.67 17.10
C THR A 671 -14.60 6.65 15.61
N LYS A 672 -14.07 7.75 15.09
CA LYS A 672 -13.62 7.86 13.67
C LYS A 672 -12.80 6.65 13.29
N LYS A 673 -13.19 5.98 12.20
CA LYS A 673 -12.53 4.81 11.63
C LYS A 673 -12.42 3.58 12.56
N ARG A 674 -13.26 3.52 13.60
CA ARG A 674 -13.29 2.39 14.55
C ARG A 674 -14.72 1.94 14.78
N TYR A 675 -15.12 0.91 14.05
CA TYR A 675 -16.47 0.32 14.09
C TYR A 675 -16.46 -1.14 13.65
N ALA A 676 -17.53 -1.85 13.93
CA ALA A 676 -17.81 -3.20 13.44
C ALA A 676 -19.28 -3.38 13.10
N ILE A 677 -19.59 -4.14 12.08
CA ILE A 677 -20.96 -4.42 11.62
C ILE A 677 -21.10 -5.91 11.36
N ASN A 678 -22.16 -6.53 11.87
CA ASN A 678 -22.57 -7.88 11.47
C ASN A 678 -23.36 -7.78 10.15
N VAL A 679 -22.66 -8.02 9.03
CA VAL A 679 -23.15 -7.85 7.67
C VAL A 679 -23.96 -9.07 7.25
N LEU A 680 -25.20 -8.85 6.82
CA LEU A 680 -26.11 -9.86 6.28
C LEU A 680 -26.23 -9.81 4.75
N ASP A 681 -25.99 -8.63 4.15
CA ASP A 681 -25.94 -8.46 2.70
C ASP A 681 -24.83 -7.46 2.34
N LEU A 682 -23.96 -7.86 1.41
CA LEU A 682 -22.89 -7.03 0.87
C LEU A 682 -23.04 -6.97 -0.66
N GLU A 683 -23.55 -5.85 -1.18
CA GLU A 683 -23.79 -5.65 -2.63
C GLU A 683 -24.57 -6.81 -3.28
N GLY A 684 -25.53 -7.42 -2.56
CA GLY A 684 -26.33 -8.56 -3.03
C GLY A 684 -25.74 -9.94 -2.69
N TRP A 685 -24.53 -10.01 -2.16
CA TRP A 685 -23.99 -11.25 -1.61
C TRP A 685 -24.40 -11.42 -0.14
N LYS A 686 -25.09 -12.51 0.15
CA LYS A 686 -25.62 -12.85 1.48
C LYS A 686 -24.75 -13.92 2.12
N PRO A 687 -23.80 -13.56 3.03
CA PRO A 687 -22.98 -14.56 3.72
C PRO A 687 -23.85 -15.41 4.66
N GLU A 688 -23.64 -16.71 4.63
CA GLU A 688 -24.34 -17.64 5.53
C GLU A 688 -23.92 -17.36 7.00
N GLY A 689 -24.90 -17.15 7.88
CA GLY A 689 -24.64 -16.77 9.27
C GLY A 689 -24.17 -15.33 9.50
N GLY A 690 -24.06 -14.51 8.45
CA GLY A 690 -23.51 -13.16 8.53
C GLY A 690 -21.96 -13.13 8.49
N LYS A 691 -21.41 -11.94 8.27
CA LYS A 691 -19.96 -11.70 8.27
C LYS A 691 -19.62 -10.41 9.00
N LEU A 692 -18.64 -10.45 9.91
CA LEU A 692 -18.18 -9.23 10.56
C LEU A 692 -17.33 -8.37 9.61
N LYS A 693 -17.79 -7.12 9.37
CA LYS A 693 -16.98 -6.04 8.77
C LYS A 693 -16.39 -5.22 9.91
N ILE A 694 -15.08 -5.31 10.11
CA ILE A 694 -14.38 -4.66 11.22
C ILE A 694 -13.40 -3.63 10.65
N MET A 695 -13.47 -2.40 11.16
CA MET A 695 -12.58 -1.32 10.77
C MET A 695 -11.88 -0.72 12.01
N GLY A 696 -10.55 -0.67 11.97
CA GLY A 696 -9.71 0.05 12.93
C GLY A 696 -9.78 -0.39 14.38
N LEU A 697 -10.53 -1.44 14.71
CA LEU A 697 -10.57 -2.04 16.04
C LEU A 697 -9.31 -2.87 16.31
N ASP A 698 -9.01 -3.07 17.59
CA ASP A 698 -7.84 -3.86 18.01
C ASP A 698 -7.85 -5.29 17.46
N ILE A 699 -9.01 -5.80 17.09
CA ILE A 699 -9.21 -7.09 16.42
C ILE A 699 -8.44 -7.22 15.10
N LYS A 700 -8.34 -6.15 14.31
CA LYS A 700 -7.66 -6.17 12.99
C LYS A 700 -6.31 -5.45 13.01
N ARG A 701 -5.80 -5.10 14.19
CA ARG A 701 -4.50 -4.43 14.30
C ARG A 701 -3.36 -5.42 14.35
N SER A 702 -2.33 -5.17 13.56
CA SER A 702 -1.10 -5.99 13.52
C SER A 702 -0.32 -6.04 14.85
N ASP A 703 -0.69 -5.21 15.83
CA ASP A 703 -0.12 -5.22 17.18
C ASP A 703 -0.95 -6.02 18.21
N THR A 704 -1.96 -6.76 17.76
CA THR A 704 -2.73 -7.71 18.58
C THR A 704 -2.34 -9.13 18.15
N PRO A 705 -1.94 -10.02 19.08
CA PRO A 705 -1.69 -11.42 18.75
C PRO A 705 -2.91 -12.07 18.09
N GLU A 706 -2.69 -12.97 17.14
CA GLU A 706 -3.74 -13.60 16.33
C GLU A 706 -4.78 -14.32 17.21
N PHE A 707 -4.33 -15.13 18.15
CA PHE A 707 -5.22 -15.84 19.09
C PHE A 707 -6.05 -14.90 19.98
N VAL A 708 -5.56 -13.67 20.25
CA VAL A 708 -6.35 -12.63 20.95
C VAL A 708 -7.35 -11.99 19.99
N GLN A 709 -6.99 -11.82 18.71
CA GLN A 709 -7.91 -11.29 17.70
C GLN A 709 -9.13 -12.18 17.52
N ASP A 710 -8.92 -13.50 17.40
CA ASP A 710 -9.99 -14.49 17.25
C ASP A 710 -10.98 -14.42 18.42
N PHE A 711 -10.43 -14.36 19.64
CA PHE A 711 -11.25 -14.20 20.84
C PHE A 711 -12.02 -12.90 20.88
N LEU A 712 -11.37 -11.77 20.52
CA LEU A 712 -12.03 -10.45 20.48
C LEU A 712 -13.13 -10.41 19.41
N GLU A 713 -12.95 -11.10 18.29
CA GLU A 713 -13.96 -11.23 17.23
C GLU A 713 -15.18 -12.02 17.74
N GLU A 714 -14.94 -13.10 18.47
CA GLU A 714 -15.99 -13.93 19.05
C GLU A 714 -16.85 -13.16 20.08
N ILE A 715 -16.21 -12.49 21.06
CA ILE A 715 -16.97 -11.71 22.06
C ILE A 715 -17.70 -10.51 21.45
N LEU A 716 -17.14 -9.90 20.40
CA LEU A 716 -17.80 -8.82 19.70
C LEU A 716 -19.06 -9.32 18.99
N LEU A 717 -18.99 -10.49 18.35
CA LEU A 717 -20.15 -11.11 17.69
C LEU A 717 -21.23 -11.45 18.69
N ASP A 718 -20.88 -12.00 19.86
CA ASP A 718 -21.82 -12.26 20.94
C ASP A 718 -22.54 -10.98 21.40
N CYS A 719 -21.79 -9.88 21.56
CA CYS A 719 -22.37 -8.57 21.90
C CYS A 719 -23.34 -8.05 20.83
N LEU A 720 -22.96 -8.16 19.54
CA LEU A 720 -23.80 -7.72 18.42
C LEU A 720 -25.06 -8.60 18.26
N ASN A 721 -25.00 -9.86 18.67
CA ASN A 721 -26.14 -10.78 18.73
C ASN A 721 -26.97 -10.66 20.03
N LYS A 722 -26.62 -9.69 20.89
CA LYS A 722 -27.34 -9.37 22.15
C LYS A 722 -27.35 -10.51 23.17
N HIS A 723 -26.20 -11.26 23.26
CA HIS A 723 -25.98 -12.20 24.37
C HIS A 723 -25.93 -11.46 25.69
N SER A 724 -26.24 -12.15 26.80
CA SER A 724 -26.25 -11.52 28.09
C SER A 724 -24.89 -11.06 28.55
N GLU A 725 -24.82 -10.02 29.40
CA GLU A 725 -23.57 -9.57 30.00
C GLU A 725 -22.86 -10.69 30.75
N ASP A 726 -23.61 -11.52 31.48
CA ASP A 726 -23.06 -12.62 32.28
C ASP A 726 -22.37 -13.67 31.42
N ASP A 727 -22.98 -14.03 30.27
CA ASP A 727 -22.38 -14.97 29.31
C ASP A 727 -21.06 -14.42 28.73
N VAL A 728 -21.05 -13.13 28.35
CA VAL A 728 -19.86 -12.48 27.79
C VAL A 728 -18.74 -12.37 28.84
N ILE A 729 -19.08 -11.97 30.09
CA ILE A 729 -18.11 -11.86 31.18
C ILE A 729 -17.54 -13.25 31.55
N GLN A 730 -18.37 -14.28 31.58
CA GLN A 730 -17.91 -15.66 31.85
C GLN A 730 -16.93 -16.11 30.75
N LYS A 731 -17.25 -15.90 29.50
CA LYS A 731 -16.36 -16.22 28.38
C LYS A 731 -15.00 -15.49 28.48
N ILE A 732 -15.00 -14.23 28.92
CA ILE A 732 -13.77 -13.47 29.18
C ILE A 732 -12.96 -14.10 30.30
N LYS A 733 -13.58 -14.51 31.43
CA LYS A 733 -12.89 -15.16 32.53
C LYS A 733 -12.22 -16.48 32.10
N ASP A 734 -12.94 -17.30 31.34
CA ASP A 734 -12.44 -18.56 30.82
C ASP A 734 -11.23 -18.33 29.91
N TYR A 735 -11.31 -17.35 29.04
CA TYR A 735 -10.20 -17.00 28.16
C TYR A 735 -9.00 -16.41 28.90
N LYS A 736 -9.20 -15.62 29.96
CA LYS A 736 -8.11 -15.15 30.83
C LYS A 736 -7.39 -16.32 31.52
N SER A 737 -8.12 -17.34 31.92
CA SER A 737 -7.53 -18.56 32.49
C SER A 737 -6.68 -19.30 31.44
N TYR A 738 -7.15 -19.41 30.21
CA TYR A 738 -6.37 -19.93 29.10
C TYR A 738 -5.12 -19.08 28.84
N PHE A 739 -5.27 -17.74 28.74
CA PHE A 739 -4.14 -16.83 28.51
C PHE A 739 -3.06 -16.96 29.57
N LYS A 740 -3.44 -17.15 30.85
CA LYS A 740 -2.51 -17.36 31.94
C LYS A 740 -1.72 -18.66 31.80
N SER A 741 -2.30 -19.72 31.21
CA SER A 741 -1.65 -21.01 30.98
C SER A 741 -0.60 -21.00 29.85
N LEU A 742 -0.57 -19.96 29.01
CA LEU A 742 0.41 -19.84 27.92
C LEU A 742 1.83 -19.60 28.46
N ASP A 743 2.82 -20.02 27.69
CA ASP A 743 4.23 -19.67 27.92
C ASP A 743 4.40 -18.15 28.03
N PRO A 744 5.20 -17.63 28.97
CA PRO A 744 5.33 -16.19 29.19
C PRO A 744 5.72 -15.38 27.94
N TRP A 745 6.61 -15.92 27.10
CA TRP A 745 7.05 -15.23 25.88
C TRP A 745 5.98 -15.18 24.78
N LYS A 746 5.00 -16.07 24.78
CA LYS A 746 3.85 -16.07 23.86
C LYS A 746 2.85 -14.95 24.17
N LYS A 747 2.86 -14.41 25.38
CA LYS A 747 1.99 -13.33 25.85
C LYS A 747 2.42 -11.93 25.39
N GLY A 748 3.52 -11.82 24.63
CA GLY A 748 4.06 -10.56 24.13
C GLY A 748 3.22 -9.92 23.02
N MET A 749 3.52 -8.64 22.74
CA MET A 749 2.81 -7.83 21.74
C MET A 749 3.59 -7.81 20.41
N PRO A 750 2.96 -8.17 19.28
CA PRO A 750 3.59 -8.05 17.96
C PRO A 750 3.86 -6.58 17.62
N LYS A 751 5.03 -6.27 17.08
CA LYS A 751 5.39 -4.92 16.59
C LYS A 751 6.38 -5.01 15.42
N ARG A 752 6.38 -3.99 14.56
CA ARG A 752 7.44 -3.80 13.55
C ARG A 752 8.48 -2.82 14.08
N VAL A 753 9.74 -3.15 13.92
CA VAL A 753 10.87 -2.31 14.36
C VAL A 753 11.32 -1.44 13.21
N ASN A 754 11.27 -0.13 13.40
CA ASN A 754 11.74 0.85 12.42
C ASN A 754 12.78 1.76 13.08
N ASN A 755 13.77 2.20 12.32
CA ASN A 755 14.83 3.09 12.78
C ASN A 755 15.67 2.53 13.96
N LEU A 756 15.82 1.21 14.06
CA LEU A 756 16.57 0.55 15.15
C LEU A 756 18.02 1.06 15.16
N THR A 757 18.69 1.06 14.02
CA THR A 757 20.08 1.54 13.87
C THR A 757 20.22 2.99 14.31
N MET A 758 19.32 3.87 13.88
CA MET A 758 19.30 5.28 14.27
C MET A 758 19.14 5.45 15.80
N TYR A 759 18.23 4.69 16.41
CA TYR A 759 18.01 4.77 17.86
C TYR A 759 19.19 4.17 18.65
N GLU A 760 19.80 3.09 18.16
CA GLU A 760 21.00 2.49 18.76
C GLU A 760 22.15 3.48 18.77
N GLU A 761 22.45 4.13 17.63
CA GLU A 761 23.47 5.18 17.52
C GLU A 761 23.17 6.39 18.43
N LYS A 762 21.92 6.82 18.48
CA LYS A 762 21.49 7.92 19.33
C LYS A 762 21.66 7.61 20.81
N MET A 763 21.32 6.41 21.23
CA MET A 763 21.55 5.91 22.59
C MET A 763 23.04 5.88 22.93
N LEU A 764 23.88 5.44 21.99
CA LEU A 764 25.33 5.42 22.14
C LEU A 764 25.94 6.84 22.30
N LYS A 765 25.51 7.78 21.45
CA LYS A 765 25.97 9.18 21.52
C LYS A 765 25.55 9.88 22.81
N GLN A 766 24.32 9.64 23.28
CA GLN A 766 23.81 10.23 24.54
C GLN A 766 24.45 9.63 25.77
N ALA A 767 24.80 8.37 25.73
CA ALA A 767 25.41 7.66 26.83
C ALA A 767 26.89 8.01 27.06
N LYS A 768 27.58 8.66 26.11
CA LYS A 768 29.03 8.95 26.15
C LYS A 768 29.88 7.74 26.56
N VAL A 769 29.48 6.54 26.10
CA VAL A 769 30.07 5.28 26.53
C VAL A 769 30.99 4.75 25.44
N PRO A 770 32.26 4.44 25.74
CA PRO A 770 33.16 3.76 24.82
C PRO A 770 32.61 2.42 24.37
N GLU A 771 32.95 1.99 23.14
CA GLU A 771 32.40 0.80 22.49
C GLU A 771 32.57 -0.51 23.27
N ASN A 772 33.64 -0.64 24.03
CA ASN A 772 33.96 -1.77 24.89
C ASN A 772 33.12 -1.87 26.17
N TYR A 773 32.36 -0.83 26.53
CA TYR A 773 31.44 -0.82 27.71
C TYR A 773 29.96 -0.86 27.33
N ARG A 774 29.65 -1.15 26.09
CA ARG A 774 28.32 -1.07 25.45
C ARG A 774 27.21 -1.77 26.22
N LEU A 775 27.49 -2.92 26.79
CA LEU A 775 26.47 -3.82 27.33
C LEU A 775 25.97 -3.46 28.71
N HIS A 776 26.86 -3.13 29.65
CA HIS A 776 26.51 -2.93 31.05
C HIS A 776 26.09 -1.49 31.39
N LYS A 777 26.65 -0.49 30.72
CA LYS A 777 26.36 0.93 31.01
C LYS A 777 25.24 1.55 30.20
N LEU A 778 24.93 1.04 29.02
CA LEU A 778 23.74 1.47 28.27
C LEU A 778 22.45 1.29 29.08
N ASN A 779 22.40 0.29 29.95
CA ASN A 779 21.24 0.02 30.79
C ASN A 779 21.17 0.90 32.03
N ALA A 780 22.32 1.20 32.65
CA ALA A 780 22.39 2.04 33.84
C ALA A 780 22.13 3.55 33.55
N LEU A 781 22.38 4.02 32.33
CA LEU A 781 22.14 5.40 31.92
C LEU A 781 20.68 5.68 31.47
N LYS A 782 19.84 4.68 31.52
CA LYS A 782 18.56 4.68 30.84
C LYS A 782 17.44 5.41 31.49
N GLU A 783 17.38 5.39 32.77
CA GLU A 783 16.08 5.59 33.43
C GLU A 783 15.62 7.03 33.44
N GLU A 784 16.52 8.01 33.38
CA GLU A 784 16.11 9.39 33.62
C GLU A 784 15.87 10.24 32.35
N LYS A 785 16.57 10.03 31.24
CA LYS A 785 16.47 10.94 30.07
C LYS A 785 16.28 10.29 28.70
N THR A 786 16.68 9.04 28.49
CA THR A 786 16.60 8.37 27.20
C THR A 786 15.31 7.54 27.04
N ASN A 787 14.66 7.19 28.12
CA ASN A 787 13.49 6.32 28.16
C ASN A 787 12.28 6.89 27.41
N ASN A 788 12.05 8.19 27.43
CA ASN A 788 10.93 8.84 26.75
C ASN A 788 11.16 9.07 25.25
N MET A 789 12.37 8.83 24.74
CA MET A 789 12.73 9.12 23.35
C MET A 789 12.85 7.86 22.47
N VAL A 790 13.00 6.67 23.06
CA VAL A 790 13.11 5.40 22.32
C VAL A 790 11.83 4.60 22.50
N PRO A 791 11.10 4.25 21.42
CA PRO A 791 9.90 3.42 21.53
C PRO A 791 10.18 2.08 22.23
N GLY A 792 9.26 1.61 23.07
CA GLY A 792 9.47 0.41 23.89
C GLY A 792 9.82 -0.85 23.10
N HIS A 793 9.25 -1.03 21.90
CA HIS A 793 9.56 -2.16 21.02
C HIS A 793 10.97 -2.07 20.43
N VAL A 794 11.43 -0.88 20.06
CA VAL A 794 12.81 -0.66 19.58
C VAL A 794 13.80 -0.94 20.70
N ARG A 795 13.50 -0.46 21.91
CA ARG A 795 14.32 -0.73 23.08
C ARG A 795 14.40 -2.23 23.40
N GLY A 796 13.26 -2.92 23.40
CA GLY A 796 13.22 -4.37 23.58
C GLY A 796 14.06 -5.11 22.55
N SER A 797 14.08 -4.63 21.32
CA SER A 797 14.89 -5.20 20.22
C SER A 797 16.38 -4.96 20.42
N ILE A 798 16.78 -3.76 20.85
CA ILE A 798 18.16 -3.46 21.21
C ILE A 798 18.61 -4.33 22.38
N ASN A 799 17.76 -4.50 23.40
CA ASN A 799 18.05 -5.35 24.55
C ASN A 799 18.27 -6.81 24.14
N TYR A 800 17.44 -7.36 23.26
CA TYR A 800 17.62 -8.68 22.70
C TYR A 800 18.95 -8.84 21.97
N ASN A 801 19.26 -7.94 21.05
CA ASN A 801 20.54 -7.96 20.32
C ASN A 801 21.75 -7.85 21.26
N ASN A 802 21.61 -7.17 22.39
CA ASN A 802 22.64 -7.12 23.41
C ASN A 802 22.75 -8.45 24.18
N LEU A 803 21.63 -9.10 24.49
CA LEU A 803 21.61 -10.40 25.16
C LEU A 803 22.23 -11.50 24.31
N LEU A 804 22.03 -11.50 22.98
CA LEU A 804 22.74 -12.42 22.08
C LEU A 804 24.25 -12.34 22.29
N LYS A 805 24.80 -11.13 22.42
CA LYS A 805 26.25 -10.94 22.67
C LYS A 805 26.66 -11.38 24.08
N VAL A 806 25.82 -11.12 25.10
CA VAL A 806 26.10 -11.54 26.49
C VAL A 806 26.18 -13.04 26.64
N TYR A 807 25.24 -13.75 26.00
CA TYR A 807 25.16 -15.22 26.07
C TYR A 807 26.00 -15.90 24.98
N GLY A 808 26.69 -15.13 24.12
CA GLY A 808 27.49 -15.71 23.03
C GLY A 808 26.64 -16.49 22.01
N ASP A 809 25.39 -16.09 21.86
CA ASP A 809 24.45 -16.77 20.96
C ASP A 809 24.59 -16.21 19.55
N ASN A 810 25.24 -16.97 18.67
CA ASN A 810 25.43 -16.65 17.27
C ASN A 810 24.42 -17.35 16.36
N TYR A 811 23.60 -18.27 16.90
CA TYR A 811 22.61 -19.03 16.15
C TYR A 811 21.26 -18.33 16.06
N SER A 812 20.86 -17.57 17.07
CA SER A 812 19.60 -16.83 17.04
C SER A 812 19.67 -15.61 16.13
N MET A 813 18.58 -15.34 15.43
CA MET A 813 18.51 -14.23 14.47
C MET A 813 18.61 -12.87 15.16
N LYS A 814 19.50 -12.03 14.70
CA LYS A 814 19.60 -10.63 15.15
C LYS A 814 18.43 -9.82 14.61
N ILE A 815 17.80 -9.02 15.47
CA ILE A 815 16.76 -8.07 15.04
C ILE A 815 17.40 -6.92 14.26
N THR A 816 16.86 -6.66 13.08
CA THR A 816 17.27 -5.55 12.18
C THR A 816 16.11 -4.62 11.88
N ASP A 817 16.38 -3.50 11.19
CA ASP A 817 15.34 -2.56 10.76
C ASP A 817 14.33 -3.24 9.83
N GLY A 818 13.05 -3.01 10.11
CA GLY A 818 11.93 -3.62 9.39
C GLY A 818 11.45 -4.96 9.95
N ALA A 819 12.21 -5.60 10.85
CA ALA A 819 11.83 -6.88 11.45
C ALA A 819 10.50 -6.78 12.21
N LYS A 820 9.69 -7.82 12.11
CA LYS A 820 8.56 -8.02 13.02
C LYS A 820 9.05 -8.78 14.27
N VAL A 821 8.61 -8.31 15.43
CA VAL A 821 9.05 -8.84 16.71
C VAL A 821 7.87 -9.02 17.66
N ILE A 822 8.02 -9.94 18.61
CA ILE A 822 7.15 -10.04 19.78
C ILE A 822 7.83 -9.33 20.94
N VAL A 823 7.17 -8.34 21.52
CA VAL A 823 7.70 -7.54 22.61
C VAL A 823 7.12 -8.01 23.94
N CYS A 824 7.98 -8.48 24.83
CA CYS A 824 7.64 -8.94 26.17
C CYS A 824 8.03 -7.90 27.23
N ARG A 825 7.21 -7.75 28.26
CA ARG A 825 7.54 -6.95 29.44
C ARG A 825 8.41 -7.78 30.39
N MET A 826 9.25 -7.09 31.14
CA MET A 826 10.14 -7.73 32.11
C MET A 826 9.90 -7.16 33.52
N LYS A 827 9.90 -8.04 34.53
CA LYS A 827 9.99 -7.69 35.95
C LYS A 827 11.31 -6.97 36.22
N ASN A 828 11.39 -6.33 37.36
CA ASN A 828 12.65 -5.73 37.82
C ASN A 828 13.76 -6.81 37.84
N ASN A 829 14.89 -6.50 37.21
CA ASN A 829 15.98 -7.42 37.01
C ASN A 829 17.35 -6.71 37.10
N PRO A 830 18.45 -7.44 37.35
CA PRO A 830 19.78 -6.82 37.52
C PRO A 830 20.29 -6.09 36.28
N MET A 831 19.76 -6.40 35.10
CA MET A 831 20.14 -5.75 33.85
C MET A 831 19.45 -4.38 33.64
N GLY A 832 18.43 -4.05 34.44
CA GLY A 832 17.61 -2.84 34.29
C GLY A 832 16.76 -2.84 33.03
N TYR A 833 16.48 -3.99 32.40
CA TYR A 833 15.65 -4.10 31.23
C TYR A 833 14.16 -4.12 31.59
N THR A 834 13.37 -3.22 31.03
CA THR A 834 11.91 -3.18 31.22
C THR A 834 11.15 -3.92 30.12
N SER A 835 11.81 -4.23 29.02
CA SER A 835 11.26 -4.99 27.89
C SER A 835 12.37 -5.73 27.16
N VAL A 836 12.00 -6.84 26.55
CA VAL A 836 12.80 -7.59 25.59
C VAL A 836 11.92 -7.97 24.42
N ALA A 837 12.50 -8.09 23.24
CA ALA A 837 11.75 -8.57 22.06
C ALA A 837 12.48 -9.76 21.46
N TYR A 838 11.78 -10.53 20.65
CA TYR A 838 12.39 -11.56 19.81
C TYR A 838 11.78 -11.51 18.40
N PRO A 839 12.53 -11.88 17.34
CA PRO A 839 12.01 -11.87 15.98
C PRO A 839 10.86 -12.88 15.84
N THR A 840 9.78 -12.50 15.15
CA THR A 840 8.71 -13.46 14.80
C THR A 840 9.23 -14.57 13.89
N ASP A 841 10.36 -14.35 13.24
CA ASP A 841 11.02 -15.29 12.33
C ASP A 841 11.92 -16.31 13.07
N GLU A 842 12.16 -16.14 14.37
CA GLU A 842 12.89 -17.10 15.18
C GLU A 842 12.01 -18.31 15.50
N LEU A 843 12.35 -19.45 14.90
CA LEU A 843 11.56 -20.68 15.04
C LEU A 843 11.76 -21.36 16.41
N GLN A 844 12.94 -21.20 17.00
CA GLN A 844 13.30 -21.86 18.25
C GLN A 844 13.99 -20.87 19.20
N LEU A 845 13.23 -20.41 20.19
CA LEU A 845 13.79 -19.52 21.20
C LEU A 845 14.82 -20.28 22.08
N PRO A 846 16.00 -19.67 22.27
CA PRO A 846 17.04 -20.28 23.10
C PRO A 846 16.62 -20.34 24.57
N GLN A 847 17.20 -21.28 25.33
CA GLN A 847 16.84 -21.48 26.74
C GLN A 847 17.09 -20.21 27.58
N TRP A 848 18.20 -19.51 27.33
CA TRP A 848 18.49 -18.26 28.06
C TRP A 848 17.39 -17.21 27.91
N PHE A 849 16.71 -17.17 26.77
CA PHE A 849 15.58 -16.25 26.54
C PHE A 849 14.34 -16.68 27.34
N LYS A 850 14.05 -17.99 27.35
CA LYS A 850 12.91 -18.56 28.07
C LYS A 850 13.03 -18.37 29.59
N ASP A 851 14.26 -18.29 30.09
CA ASP A 851 14.58 -18.14 31.53
C ASP A 851 14.53 -16.65 32.00
N LEU A 852 14.21 -15.70 31.09
CA LEU A 852 14.12 -14.27 31.44
C LEU A 852 12.92 -14.00 32.38
N PRO A 853 13.04 -13.05 33.30
CA PRO A 853 11.99 -12.69 34.26
C PRO A 853 10.86 -11.88 33.58
N PHE A 854 9.95 -12.56 32.93
CA PHE A 854 8.82 -11.91 32.25
C PHE A 854 7.79 -11.39 33.25
N ASP A 855 7.20 -10.22 32.96
CA ASP A 855 6.11 -9.60 33.71
C ASP A 855 4.79 -9.97 33.05
N GLU A 856 4.26 -11.12 33.42
CA GLU A 856 3.05 -11.70 32.82
C GLU A 856 1.81 -10.84 33.09
N ASP A 857 1.70 -10.24 34.32
CA ASP A 857 0.56 -9.41 34.70
C ASP A 857 0.52 -8.13 33.84
N ALA A 858 1.68 -7.47 33.65
CA ALA A 858 1.76 -6.29 32.77
C ALA A 858 1.51 -6.62 31.30
N MET A 859 1.81 -7.86 30.86
CA MET A 859 1.48 -8.32 29.51
C MET A 859 -0.01 -8.65 29.39
N GLU A 860 -0.62 -9.32 30.34
CA GLU A 860 -2.07 -9.59 30.37
C GLU A 860 -2.85 -8.27 30.29
N GLU A 861 -2.51 -7.30 31.13
CA GLU A 861 -3.14 -5.96 31.09
C GLU A 861 -3.01 -5.29 29.72
N ALA A 862 -1.80 -5.32 29.12
CA ALA A 862 -1.53 -4.59 27.87
C ALA A 862 -2.10 -5.30 26.62
N VAL A 863 -2.05 -6.64 26.58
CA VAL A 863 -2.35 -7.46 25.42
C VAL A 863 -3.80 -7.95 25.41
N LEU A 864 -4.38 -8.15 26.60
CA LEU A 864 -5.74 -8.67 26.73
C LEU A 864 -6.71 -7.63 27.33
N ASP A 865 -6.54 -7.20 28.58
CA ASP A 865 -7.53 -6.38 29.29
C ASP A 865 -7.80 -5.04 28.61
N LYS A 866 -6.77 -4.31 28.20
CA LYS A 866 -6.92 -3.05 27.45
C LYS A 866 -7.59 -3.26 26.09
N LYS A 867 -7.31 -4.37 25.41
CA LYS A 867 -7.91 -4.69 24.13
C LYS A 867 -9.39 -5.03 24.27
N ILE A 868 -9.78 -5.84 25.26
CA ILE A 868 -11.17 -6.12 25.61
C ILE A 868 -11.91 -4.79 25.89
N THR A 869 -11.33 -3.95 26.77
CA THR A 869 -11.93 -2.66 27.12
C THR A 869 -12.10 -1.75 25.92
N ASN A 870 -11.13 -1.72 24.99
CA ASN A 870 -11.21 -0.93 23.77
C ASN A 870 -12.29 -1.41 22.79
N VAL A 871 -12.63 -2.69 22.80
CA VAL A 871 -13.62 -3.29 21.89
C VAL A 871 -15.02 -3.20 22.48
N ILE A 872 -15.22 -3.68 23.71
CA ILE A 872 -16.57 -3.78 24.29
C ILE A 872 -16.88 -2.77 25.41
N GLY A 873 -15.92 -1.89 25.75
CA GLY A 873 -16.10 -0.89 26.83
C GLY A 873 -17.24 0.13 26.60
N GLN A 874 -17.76 0.24 25.37
CA GLN A 874 -18.89 1.11 25.03
C GLN A 874 -20.27 0.39 25.13
N MET A 875 -20.25 -0.89 25.50
CA MET A 875 -21.47 -1.71 25.64
C MET A 875 -22.24 -1.43 26.94
N GLY A 876 -21.62 -0.71 27.88
CA GLY A 876 -22.21 -0.46 29.20
C GLY A 876 -22.02 -1.62 30.20
N PHE A 877 -21.25 -2.63 29.85
CA PHE A 877 -20.94 -3.78 30.73
C PHE A 877 -20.02 -3.38 31.87
N ASP A 878 -20.22 -4.00 33.05
CA ASP A 878 -19.29 -3.84 34.18
C ASP A 878 -18.05 -4.71 34.02
N LEU A 879 -17.11 -4.19 33.25
CA LEU A 879 -15.85 -4.89 32.95
C LEU A 879 -14.95 -5.10 34.18
N LYS A 880 -15.24 -4.53 35.34
CA LYS A 880 -14.49 -4.84 36.57
C LYS A 880 -14.67 -6.29 36.95
N ARG A 881 -15.83 -6.86 36.68
CA ARG A 881 -16.19 -8.27 36.97
C ARG A 881 -15.30 -9.27 36.24
N MET A 882 -14.64 -8.89 35.13
CA MET A 882 -13.73 -9.79 34.43
C MET A 882 -12.47 -10.15 35.23
N ASN A 883 -12.11 -9.37 36.25
CA ASN A 883 -10.96 -9.57 37.13
C ASN A 883 -11.34 -10.14 38.52
N GLU A 884 -12.63 -10.32 38.81
CA GLU A 884 -13.09 -10.91 40.04
C GLU A 884 -12.93 -12.42 40.01
N SER A 885 -12.23 -13.00 41.00
CA SER A 885 -12.12 -14.44 41.13
C SER A 885 -13.45 -15.04 41.63
N GLU A 886 -13.83 -16.22 41.14
CA GLU A 886 -15.02 -16.95 41.61
C GLU A 886 -15.08 -17.11 43.15
N THR A 887 -13.95 -17.14 43.82
CA THR A 887 -13.84 -17.19 45.27
C THR A 887 -14.39 -15.96 45.98
N LEU A 888 -14.37 -14.77 45.35
CA LEU A 888 -14.94 -13.56 45.91
C LEU A 888 -16.46 -13.47 45.67
N GLN A 889 -16.96 -13.99 44.53
CA GLN A 889 -18.39 -14.03 44.26
C GLN A 889 -19.13 -14.91 45.29
N ASN A 890 -18.57 -16.05 45.61
CA ASN A 890 -19.13 -16.94 46.65
C ASN A 890 -19.07 -16.37 48.08
N PHE A 891 -18.28 -15.30 48.31
CA PHE A 891 -18.18 -14.65 49.64
C PHE A 891 -19.22 -13.54 49.88
N PHE A 892 -19.80 -13.00 48.78
CA PHE A 892 -20.81 -11.91 48.83
C PHE A 892 -22.23 -12.40 48.60
N GLU A 893 -22.45 -13.67 48.30
CA GLU A 893 -23.78 -14.29 48.17
C GLU A 893 -24.29 -14.98 49.46
N PHE A 894 -23.72 -14.64 50.63
CA PHE A 894 -24.17 -15.10 51.96
C PHE A 894 -24.66 -13.94 52.81
#